data_0d66f40c331df947eafa7a7f22359f58
#
_entry.id   0d66f40c331df947eafa7a7f22359f58
#
_cell.length_a   1.000
_cell.length_b   1.000
_cell.length_c   1.000
_cell.angle_alpha   90.00
_cell.angle_beta   90.00
_cell.angle_gamma   90.00
#
_symmetry.space_group_name_H-M   'P 1'
#
loop_
_entity.id
_entity.type
_entity.pdbx_description
1 polymer ?
#
loop_
_entity_poly.entity_id
_entity_poly.type
_entity_poly.pdbx_seq_one_letter_code
_entity_poly.pdbx_strand_id
1 'polypeptide(L)'
;MTLKEEFPVLGMGCAMCAARVEQALRAQKGVAQATVNFAAQTVLVQYDNQACTTSQLQRCVQAAGYDLVISDNAAQAEEEAEQARSKQWADTRNRTLLAAALSLAVWSIQMFLTPSLPSALLMWLLTTPVVAWCGRSFYANAITQLRHGSAGMDLLVATGTGVAYLYSATVLCLHLGFGHGTALPHLYFESAAMIITFVLAGRLLEARAKSHTTDALRTLISLSPHTVTATDDEGRTWEKRIQDVSVGDLLLAKAGERIAVDGSVTSGTSCVDESMLSGESIPVDKEVGSRVYAGTTNLQGSFTYRAQCVGNHTLLAQIIQMVREAQGSKAPVQRLADRVAAVFVPTIMSLSVLTLIAWGLLGGADGWQRGLTAAVSVLVVACPCALGLATPTAITVAIGRAASEGILVQDAAALEEACRTGAVVMDKTGTLTTGHPTVTRAQWNGDKALLGPVLMAMESRSTHPLAQAVRQYLTDNRLTLSPQSAVLTPDTCSTLPGMGIEATIHGTAYLLGNRRLMEQRGIRLDEPLAEACRQWESEGHTIILLADGQEALAILGVADPLKATSKEAVDQLREMGIEVHMLTGDNDRAAAHTAHEAGIGNYAGNALPADKAAFVKHLQSQGKHVAMVGDGINDSAALATANLSIAMGQGSDTAMNVAMLTIIGSDMRQIGRAIRLSRTTVRIIRENLFWAFFYNIIGVPVAAGLLYPLCGMMLNPMYASMAMAMSSICVVANSLRIRGRGSRQA
;
A
#
# COMPACT_ATOMS: atom_id res chain seq x y z
N MET A 1 11.46 0.86 26.00
CA MET A 1 10.42 1.44 25.13
C MET A 1 10.64 0.90 23.72
N THR A 2 9.71 0.12 23.20
CA THR A 2 9.83 -0.47 21.86
C THR A 2 9.61 0.61 20.80
N LEU A 3 10.64 0.86 19.99
CA LEU A 3 10.58 1.73 18.83
C LEU A 3 10.39 0.88 17.57
N LYS A 4 9.68 1.42 16.59
CA LYS A 4 9.49 0.82 15.27
C LYS A 4 10.00 1.82 14.23
N GLU A 5 11.14 1.52 13.61
CA GLU A 5 11.82 2.43 12.70
C GLU A 5 12.22 1.72 11.40
N GLU A 6 12.21 2.48 10.31
CA GLU A 6 12.61 2.02 9.00
C GLU A 6 13.96 2.63 8.62
N PHE A 7 14.89 1.77 8.18
CA PHE A 7 16.22 2.19 7.76
C PHE A 7 16.51 1.74 6.32
N PRO A 8 17.12 2.60 5.48
CA PRO A 8 17.63 2.18 4.19
C PRO A 8 18.80 1.19 4.35
N VAL A 9 18.81 0.14 3.53
CA VAL A 9 19.86 -0.88 3.51
C VAL A 9 20.58 -0.85 2.16
N LEU A 10 21.90 -0.75 2.19
CA LEU A 10 22.74 -0.73 1.01
C LEU A 10 23.39 -2.09 0.75
N GLY A 11 23.59 -2.41 -0.53
CA GLY A 11 24.35 -3.61 -0.96
C GLY A 11 23.50 -4.87 -1.16
N MET A 12 22.17 -4.82 -0.96
CA MET A 12 21.31 -5.99 -1.20
C MET A 12 21.09 -6.22 -2.70
N GLY A 13 21.73 -7.26 -3.26
CA GLY A 13 21.61 -7.61 -4.67
C GLY A 13 20.61 -8.75 -4.98
N CYS A 14 20.01 -9.39 -3.95
CA CYS A 14 19.10 -10.51 -4.14
C CYS A 14 18.16 -10.71 -2.94
N ALA A 15 17.03 -11.44 -3.14
CA ALA A 15 16.06 -11.71 -2.07
C ALA A 15 16.68 -12.51 -0.89
N MET A 16 17.64 -13.39 -1.17
CA MET A 16 18.38 -14.13 -0.12
C MET A 16 19.27 -13.19 0.71
N CYS A 17 19.76 -12.11 0.10
CA CYS A 17 20.51 -11.05 0.81
C CYS A 17 19.59 -10.36 1.83
N ALA A 18 18.36 -10.06 1.43
CA ALA A 18 17.33 -9.48 2.31
C ALA A 18 17.00 -10.41 3.48
N ALA A 19 16.77 -11.70 3.21
CA ALA A 19 16.50 -12.69 4.26
C ALA A 19 17.65 -12.78 5.28
N ARG A 20 18.90 -12.59 4.83
CA ARG A 20 20.08 -12.62 5.68
C ARG A 20 20.18 -11.39 6.59
N VAL A 21 19.93 -10.19 6.06
CA VAL A 21 19.88 -8.97 6.86
C VAL A 21 18.79 -9.12 7.94
N GLU A 22 17.63 -9.65 7.56
CA GLU A 22 16.52 -9.91 8.49
C GLU A 22 16.91 -10.89 9.60
N GLN A 23 17.57 -12.00 9.25
CA GLN A 23 18.04 -12.99 10.21
C GLN A 23 19.11 -12.44 11.15
N ALA A 24 20.06 -11.67 10.63
CA ALA A 24 21.10 -11.03 11.43
C ALA A 24 20.50 -10.07 12.46
N LEU A 25 19.57 -9.22 12.03
CA LEU A 25 18.89 -8.28 12.93
C LEU A 25 18.02 -8.98 13.98
N ARG A 26 17.29 -10.04 13.61
CA ARG A 26 16.48 -10.83 14.55
C ARG A 26 17.31 -11.58 15.61
N ALA A 27 18.57 -11.91 15.27
CA ALA A 27 19.48 -12.53 16.22
C ALA A 27 20.06 -11.56 17.25
N GLN A 28 19.93 -10.26 17.03
CA GLN A 28 20.44 -9.22 17.92
C GLN A 28 19.54 -9.09 19.16
N LYS A 29 20.16 -9.08 20.36
CA LYS A 29 19.44 -8.83 21.62
C LYS A 29 18.75 -7.46 21.58
N GLY A 30 17.46 -7.43 21.99
CA GLY A 30 16.67 -6.20 22.03
C GLY A 30 15.87 -5.94 20.75
N VAL A 31 16.02 -6.74 19.69
CA VAL A 31 15.19 -6.70 18.48
C VAL A 31 14.01 -7.66 18.63
N ALA A 32 12.77 -7.14 18.61
CA ALA A 32 11.55 -7.93 18.68
C ALA A 32 11.16 -8.47 17.30
N GLN A 33 11.28 -7.61 16.26
CA GLN A 33 10.96 -7.97 14.89
C GLN A 33 11.84 -7.18 13.92
N ALA A 34 12.26 -7.83 12.84
CA ALA A 34 12.89 -7.19 11.70
C ALA A 34 12.28 -7.75 10.42
N THR A 35 11.95 -6.90 9.46
CA THR A 35 11.38 -7.28 8.17
C THR A 35 12.03 -6.44 7.08
N VAL A 36 12.63 -7.11 6.09
CA VAL A 36 13.34 -6.44 4.99
C VAL A 36 12.46 -6.38 3.75
N ASN A 37 12.31 -5.18 3.20
CA ASN A 37 11.75 -4.96 1.88
C ASN A 37 12.87 -4.90 0.83
N PHE A 38 13.00 -5.96 0.05
CA PHE A 38 14.03 -6.03 -0.99
C PHE A 38 13.74 -5.07 -2.17
N ALA A 39 12.47 -4.80 -2.50
CA ALA A 39 12.11 -3.90 -3.60
C ALA A 39 12.40 -2.44 -3.26
N ALA A 40 12.07 -2.01 -2.04
CA ALA A 40 12.34 -0.66 -1.54
C ALA A 40 13.78 -0.50 -1.02
N GLN A 41 14.50 -1.60 -0.79
CA GLN A 41 15.83 -1.64 -0.15
C GLN A 41 15.84 -1.00 1.25
N THR A 42 14.83 -1.31 2.05
CA THR A 42 14.66 -0.84 3.42
C THR A 42 14.48 -2.00 4.39
N VAL A 43 14.73 -1.78 5.67
CA VAL A 43 14.41 -2.70 6.76
C VAL A 43 13.58 -2.00 7.81
N LEU A 44 12.45 -2.58 8.18
CA LEU A 44 11.64 -2.17 9.30
C LEU A 44 12.07 -2.98 10.52
N VAL A 45 12.55 -2.29 11.57
CA VAL A 45 13.03 -2.92 12.80
C VAL A 45 12.21 -2.44 13.99
N GLN A 46 11.69 -3.39 14.74
CA GLN A 46 11.07 -3.13 16.03
C GLN A 46 12.04 -3.57 17.14
N TYR A 47 12.53 -2.62 17.92
CA TYR A 47 13.57 -2.86 18.91
C TYR A 47 13.36 -2.05 20.18
N ASP A 48 13.93 -2.53 21.30
CA ASP A 48 13.94 -1.79 22.56
C ASP A 48 15.16 -0.88 22.63
N ASN A 49 14.94 0.45 22.60
CA ASN A 49 16.00 1.45 22.63
C ASN A 49 16.87 1.41 23.89
N GLN A 50 16.39 0.80 24.97
CA GLN A 50 17.21 0.61 26.19
C GLN A 50 18.15 -0.61 26.06
N ALA A 51 17.80 -1.59 25.23
CA ALA A 51 18.55 -2.83 25.07
C ALA A 51 19.45 -2.84 23.82
N CYS A 52 19.11 -2.06 22.79
CA CYS A 52 19.83 -2.03 21.52
C CYS A 52 19.83 -0.61 20.94
N THR A 53 21.00 -0.12 20.52
CA THR A 53 21.16 1.18 19.86
C THR A 53 21.18 1.04 18.35
N THR A 54 20.83 2.10 17.62
CA THR A 54 20.89 2.16 16.14
C THR A 54 22.29 1.81 15.62
N SER A 55 23.36 2.26 16.30
CA SER A 55 24.75 1.92 15.96
C SER A 55 25.06 0.42 16.11
N GLN A 56 24.39 -0.28 17.03
CA GLN A 56 24.53 -1.74 17.15
C GLN A 56 23.80 -2.47 16.03
N LEU A 57 22.63 -1.98 15.62
CA LEU A 57 21.91 -2.49 14.44
C LEU A 57 22.76 -2.36 13.18
N GLN A 58 23.40 -1.19 12.98
CA GLN A 58 24.30 -0.96 11.84
C GLN A 58 25.48 -1.94 11.84
N ARG A 59 26.17 -2.10 12.96
CA ARG A 59 27.29 -3.06 13.07
C ARG A 59 26.84 -4.49 12.77
N CYS A 60 25.65 -4.88 13.22
CA CYS A 60 25.10 -6.21 12.94
C CYS A 60 24.87 -6.42 11.44
N VAL A 61 24.34 -5.40 10.75
CA VAL A 61 24.12 -5.44 9.28
C VAL A 61 25.46 -5.42 8.54
N GLN A 62 26.45 -4.64 9.00
CA GLN A 62 27.79 -4.60 8.43
C GLN A 62 28.52 -5.95 8.59
N ALA A 63 28.36 -6.61 9.73
CA ALA A 63 28.91 -7.96 9.94
C ALA A 63 28.28 -8.99 8.98
N ALA A 64 27.03 -8.78 8.56
CA ALA A 64 26.37 -9.59 7.54
C ALA A 64 26.83 -9.25 6.09
N GLY A 65 27.65 -8.21 5.90
CA GLY A 65 28.19 -7.81 4.60
C GLY A 65 27.36 -6.75 3.86
N TYR A 66 26.48 -6.03 4.57
CA TYR A 66 25.60 -4.96 4.06
C TYR A 66 25.80 -3.72 4.89
N ASP A 67 25.19 -2.59 4.50
CA ASP A 67 25.27 -1.37 5.30
C ASP A 67 23.87 -0.80 5.59
N LEU A 68 23.74 -0.15 6.76
CA LEU A 68 22.51 0.48 7.24
C LEU A 68 22.74 1.99 7.30
N VAL A 69 21.91 2.76 6.61
CA VAL A 69 21.99 4.23 6.65
C VAL A 69 21.21 4.70 7.89
N ILE A 70 21.94 5.35 8.80
CA ILE A 70 21.37 5.94 10.02
C ILE A 70 21.57 7.45 9.94
N SER A 71 20.48 8.19 10.05
CA SER A 71 20.47 9.65 10.16
C SER A 71 19.40 10.08 11.15
N ASP A 72 19.64 11.16 11.87
CA ASP A 72 18.67 11.71 12.83
C ASP A 72 17.41 12.28 12.18
N ASN A 73 17.46 12.49 10.85
CA ASN A 73 16.32 12.94 10.06
C ASN A 73 16.04 11.96 8.92
N ALA A 74 14.81 11.44 8.88
CA ALA A 74 14.37 10.49 7.86
C ALA A 74 14.55 11.00 6.42
N ALA A 75 14.38 12.31 6.17
CA ALA A 75 14.59 12.90 4.86
C ALA A 75 16.07 12.89 4.46
N GLN A 76 16.99 13.16 5.40
CA GLN A 76 18.44 13.09 5.17
C GLN A 76 18.90 11.65 4.94
N ALA A 77 18.36 10.68 5.71
CA ALA A 77 18.66 9.26 5.51
C ALA A 77 18.27 8.80 4.10
N GLU A 78 17.12 9.25 3.61
CA GLU A 78 16.64 8.91 2.25
C GLU A 78 17.53 9.56 1.17
N GLU A 79 17.93 10.82 1.35
CA GLU A 79 18.82 11.53 0.42
C GLU A 79 20.21 10.88 0.36
N GLU A 80 20.81 10.53 1.50
CA GLU A 80 22.08 9.81 1.59
C GLU A 80 21.98 8.42 0.93
N ALA A 81 20.87 7.71 1.17
CA ALA A 81 20.61 6.42 0.54
C ALA A 81 20.45 6.55 -0.99
N GLU A 82 19.78 7.60 -1.46
CA GLU A 82 19.61 7.85 -2.90
C GLU A 82 20.96 8.21 -3.56
N GLN A 83 21.78 9.04 -2.94
CA GLN A 83 23.12 9.32 -3.42
C GLN A 83 23.99 8.07 -3.46
N ALA A 84 23.93 7.23 -2.44
CA ALA A 84 24.65 5.95 -2.41
C ALA A 84 24.16 4.99 -3.50
N ARG A 85 22.85 4.89 -3.70
CA ARG A 85 22.22 4.08 -4.79
C ARG A 85 22.65 4.59 -6.17
N SER A 86 22.68 5.89 -6.38
CA SER A 86 23.10 6.50 -7.66
C SER A 86 24.57 6.21 -7.96
N LYS A 87 25.47 6.29 -6.97
CA LYS A 87 26.89 5.90 -7.10
C LYS A 87 27.02 4.41 -7.42
N GLN A 88 26.29 3.56 -6.70
CA GLN A 88 26.28 2.11 -6.93
C GLN A 88 25.76 1.75 -8.33
N TRP A 89 24.75 2.43 -8.81
CA TRP A 89 24.23 2.27 -10.17
C TRP A 89 25.25 2.68 -11.21
N ALA A 90 25.93 3.83 -11.03
CA ALA A 90 26.97 4.31 -11.94
C ALA A 90 28.17 3.33 -12.00
N ASP A 91 28.61 2.79 -10.84
CA ASP A 91 29.67 1.79 -10.76
C ASP A 91 29.25 0.49 -11.50
N THR A 92 28.05 -0.01 -11.23
CA THR A 92 27.52 -1.21 -11.93
C THR A 92 27.41 -0.98 -13.43
N ARG A 93 26.94 0.19 -13.87
CA ARG A 93 26.86 0.56 -15.29
C ARG A 93 28.24 0.54 -15.93
N ASN A 94 29.23 1.19 -15.31
CA ASN A 94 30.58 1.27 -15.85
C ASN A 94 31.25 -0.12 -15.95
N ARG A 95 31.05 -0.97 -14.92
CA ARG A 95 31.53 -2.38 -14.98
C ARG A 95 30.81 -3.18 -16.07
N THR A 96 29.50 -2.97 -16.24
CA THR A 96 28.73 -3.66 -17.30
C THR A 96 29.21 -3.25 -18.69
N LEU A 97 29.44 -1.95 -18.92
CA LEU A 97 29.94 -1.45 -20.20
C LEU A 97 31.34 -1.99 -20.52
N LEU A 98 32.24 -2.00 -19.52
CA LEU A 98 33.57 -2.58 -19.71
C LEU A 98 33.51 -4.08 -19.94
N ALA A 99 32.72 -4.82 -19.15
CA ALA A 99 32.53 -6.25 -19.35
C ALA A 99 31.95 -6.55 -20.75
N ALA A 100 30.98 -5.76 -21.21
CA ALA A 100 30.40 -5.92 -22.54
C ALA A 100 31.42 -5.70 -23.65
N ALA A 101 32.23 -4.65 -23.56
CA ALA A 101 33.28 -4.37 -24.56
C ALA A 101 34.33 -5.47 -24.61
N LEU A 102 34.82 -5.92 -23.45
CA LEU A 102 35.81 -6.97 -23.38
C LEU A 102 35.25 -8.35 -23.81
N SER A 103 34.02 -8.67 -23.40
CA SER A 103 33.37 -9.94 -23.77
C SER A 103 33.05 -9.99 -25.27
N LEU A 104 32.64 -8.84 -25.85
CA LEU A 104 32.43 -8.76 -27.31
C LEU A 104 33.72 -8.99 -28.07
N ALA A 105 34.85 -8.45 -27.60
CA ALA A 105 36.18 -8.72 -28.17
C ALA A 105 36.54 -10.20 -28.04
N VAL A 106 36.33 -10.82 -26.87
CA VAL A 106 36.62 -12.28 -26.68
C VAL A 106 35.74 -13.12 -27.62
N TRP A 107 34.44 -12.78 -27.72
CA TRP A 107 33.52 -13.48 -28.62
C TRP A 107 33.93 -13.31 -30.12
N SER A 108 34.34 -12.11 -30.51
CA SER A 108 34.82 -11.86 -31.89
C SER A 108 36.09 -12.65 -32.20
N ILE A 109 37.02 -12.74 -31.25
CA ILE A 109 38.22 -13.56 -31.41
C ILE A 109 37.85 -15.03 -31.62
N GLN A 110 36.95 -15.57 -30.79
CA GLN A 110 36.47 -16.95 -30.89
C GLN A 110 35.76 -17.25 -32.22
N MET A 111 35.01 -16.26 -32.78
CA MET A 111 34.19 -16.46 -33.97
C MET A 111 34.97 -16.28 -35.28
N PHE A 112 35.88 -15.31 -35.33
CA PHE A 112 36.55 -14.90 -36.59
C PHE A 112 38.01 -15.28 -36.69
N LEU A 113 38.71 -15.61 -35.59
CA LEU A 113 40.09 -16.04 -35.65
C LEU A 113 40.19 -17.58 -35.55
N THR A 114 41.15 -18.13 -36.27
CA THR A 114 41.48 -19.57 -36.15
C THR A 114 42.02 -19.90 -34.76
N PRO A 115 41.62 -21.04 -34.17
CA PRO A 115 42.13 -21.44 -32.86
C PRO A 115 43.68 -21.59 -32.91
N SER A 116 44.35 -20.66 -32.22
CA SER A 116 45.79 -20.58 -32.17
C SER A 116 46.24 -20.20 -30.75
N LEU A 117 47.48 -20.53 -30.40
CA LEU A 117 48.02 -20.20 -29.09
C LEU A 117 47.97 -18.68 -28.78
N PRO A 118 48.30 -17.76 -29.74
CA PRO A 118 48.16 -16.34 -29.52
C PRO A 118 46.71 -15.90 -29.29
N SER A 119 45.74 -16.46 -30.04
CA SER A 119 44.32 -16.14 -29.84
C SER A 119 43.82 -16.62 -28.46
N ALA A 120 44.24 -17.79 -28.01
CA ALA A 120 43.89 -18.29 -26.68
C ALA A 120 44.48 -17.45 -25.54
N LEU A 121 45.72 -17.01 -25.65
CA LEU A 121 46.37 -16.12 -24.69
C LEU A 121 45.68 -14.73 -24.64
N LEU A 122 45.30 -14.21 -25.82
CA LEU A 122 44.58 -12.94 -25.91
C LEU A 122 43.18 -13.03 -25.26
N MET A 123 42.46 -14.12 -25.51
CA MET A 123 41.18 -14.39 -24.85
C MET A 123 41.34 -14.49 -23.34
N TRP A 124 42.38 -15.19 -22.85
CA TRP A 124 42.67 -15.27 -21.40
C TRP A 124 42.94 -13.88 -20.80
N LEU A 125 43.81 -13.09 -21.46
CA LEU A 125 44.16 -11.73 -21.03
C LEU A 125 42.90 -10.81 -20.93
N LEU A 126 42.00 -10.89 -21.92
CA LEU A 126 40.77 -10.05 -21.96
C LEU A 126 39.70 -10.56 -20.97
N THR A 127 39.63 -11.87 -20.75
CA THR A 127 38.60 -12.45 -19.81
C THR A 127 39.00 -12.22 -18.35
N THR A 128 40.28 -12.18 -18.02
CA THR A 128 40.76 -12.03 -16.64
C THR A 128 40.22 -10.75 -15.98
N PRO A 129 40.24 -9.55 -16.58
CA PRO A 129 39.60 -8.34 -16.01
C PRO A 129 38.08 -8.48 -15.84
N VAL A 130 37.41 -9.18 -16.75
CA VAL A 130 35.97 -9.41 -16.64
C VAL A 130 35.66 -10.27 -15.42
N VAL A 131 36.40 -11.36 -15.22
CA VAL A 131 36.20 -12.27 -14.08
C VAL A 131 36.65 -11.63 -12.78
N ALA A 132 37.90 -11.10 -12.72
CA ALA A 132 38.50 -10.64 -11.47
C ALA A 132 37.98 -9.28 -10.98
N TRP A 133 37.67 -8.35 -11.90
CA TRP A 133 37.27 -7.01 -11.53
C TRP A 133 35.78 -6.74 -11.76
N CYS A 134 35.24 -6.99 -12.95
CA CYS A 134 33.81 -6.79 -13.20
C CYS A 134 32.96 -7.78 -12.39
N GLY A 135 33.37 -9.03 -12.29
CA GLY A 135 32.71 -10.12 -11.56
C GLY A 135 33.00 -10.19 -10.05
N ARG A 136 33.85 -9.31 -9.50
CA ARG A 136 34.32 -9.40 -8.10
C ARG A 136 33.21 -9.53 -7.08
N SER A 137 32.08 -8.84 -7.30
CA SER A 137 30.93 -8.85 -6.39
C SER A 137 30.30 -10.23 -6.28
N PHE A 138 30.25 -11.01 -7.38
CA PHE A 138 29.70 -12.37 -7.36
C PHE A 138 30.55 -13.29 -6.50
N TYR A 139 31.87 -13.23 -6.65
CA TYR A 139 32.81 -14.09 -5.88
C TYR A 139 32.85 -13.71 -4.40
N ALA A 140 32.90 -12.41 -4.08
CA ALA A 140 32.86 -11.93 -2.70
C ALA A 140 31.56 -12.36 -1.99
N ASN A 141 30.41 -12.17 -2.65
CA ASN A 141 29.12 -12.57 -2.11
C ASN A 141 29.01 -14.11 -1.99
N ALA A 142 29.50 -14.86 -2.97
CA ALA A 142 29.51 -16.34 -2.92
C ALA A 142 30.32 -16.86 -1.74
N ILE A 143 31.53 -16.33 -1.49
CA ILE A 143 32.34 -16.70 -0.33
C ILE A 143 31.61 -16.39 0.97
N THR A 144 30.98 -15.23 1.04
CA THR A 144 30.22 -14.81 2.20
C THR A 144 28.99 -15.72 2.41
N GLN A 145 28.29 -16.11 1.34
CA GLN A 145 27.17 -17.05 1.40
C GLN A 145 27.61 -18.44 1.90
N LEU A 146 28.73 -18.98 1.38
CA LEU A 146 29.26 -20.25 1.83
C LEU A 146 29.64 -20.27 3.32
N ARG A 147 30.30 -19.20 3.80
CA ARG A 147 30.70 -19.09 5.23
C ARG A 147 29.49 -19.12 6.19
N HIS A 148 28.31 -18.72 5.71
CA HIS A 148 27.10 -18.69 6.52
C HIS A 148 26.09 -19.79 6.16
N GLY A 149 26.48 -20.79 5.37
CA GLY A 149 25.63 -21.94 5.03
C GLY A 149 24.40 -21.57 4.19
N SER A 150 24.43 -20.43 3.49
CA SER A 150 23.34 -20.01 2.59
C SER A 150 23.77 -20.21 1.13
N ALA A 151 22.81 -20.57 0.27
CA ALA A 151 23.06 -20.75 -1.16
C ALA A 151 22.15 -19.80 -1.95
N GLY A 152 22.74 -18.93 -2.76
CA GLY A 152 22.02 -17.93 -3.56
C GLY A 152 22.52 -17.85 -4.99
N MET A 153 21.99 -16.88 -5.73
CA MET A 153 22.32 -16.63 -7.12
C MET A 153 23.83 -16.40 -7.34
N ASP A 154 24.45 -15.61 -6.48
CA ASP A 154 25.87 -15.26 -6.61
C ASP A 154 26.76 -16.49 -6.52
N LEU A 155 26.36 -17.48 -5.71
CA LEU A 155 27.05 -18.75 -5.60
C LEU A 155 26.99 -19.56 -6.92
N LEU A 156 25.80 -19.61 -7.56
CA LEU A 156 25.63 -20.32 -8.83
C LEU A 156 26.46 -19.68 -9.94
N VAL A 157 26.41 -18.35 -10.06
CA VAL A 157 27.17 -17.60 -11.06
C VAL A 157 28.68 -17.73 -10.81
N ALA A 158 29.13 -17.53 -9.57
CA ALA A 158 30.54 -17.65 -9.21
C ALA A 158 31.10 -19.05 -9.44
N THR A 159 30.32 -20.09 -9.10
CA THR A 159 30.72 -21.48 -9.34
C THR A 159 30.81 -21.78 -10.85
N GLY A 160 29.75 -21.42 -11.62
CA GLY A 160 29.72 -21.68 -13.05
C GLY A 160 30.84 -20.95 -13.82
N THR A 161 31.01 -19.65 -13.57
CA THR A 161 32.03 -18.83 -14.24
C THR A 161 33.43 -19.15 -13.73
N GLY A 162 33.59 -19.44 -12.44
CA GLY A 162 34.86 -19.84 -11.84
C GLY A 162 35.38 -21.18 -12.38
N VAL A 163 34.50 -22.18 -12.46
CA VAL A 163 34.82 -23.48 -13.02
C VAL A 163 35.22 -23.37 -14.51
N ALA A 164 34.44 -22.62 -15.30
CA ALA A 164 34.72 -22.40 -16.72
C ALA A 164 36.08 -21.68 -16.93
N TYR A 165 36.35 -20.64 -16.14
CA TYR A 165 37.60 -19.89 -16.21
C TYR A 165 38.82 -20.72 -15.75
N LEU A 166 38.73 -21.35 -14.58
CA LEU A 166 39.81 -22.15 -14.00
C LEU A 166 40.14 -23.35 -14.88
N TYR A 167 39.13 -24.05 -15.38
CA TYR A 167 39.35 -25.15 -16.34
C TYR A 167 40.12 -24.66 -17.56
N SER A 168 39.65 -23.58 -18.21
CA SER A 168 40.29 -23.05 -19.42
C SER A 168 41.73 -22.57 -19.16
N ALA A 169 41.97 -21.90 -18.03
CA ALA A 169 43.30 -21.45 -17.64
C ALA A 169 44.24 -22.65 -17.36
N THR A 170 43.75 -23.66 -16.62
CA THR A 170 44.55 -24.86 -16.32
C THR A 170 44.92 -25.61 -17.59
N VAL A 171 43.95 -25.85 -18.47
CA VAL A 171 44.15 -26.53 -19.73
C VAL A 171 45.14 -25.78 -20.62
N LEU A 172 45.02 -24.44 -20.71
CA LEU A 172 45.96 -23.61 -21.46
C LEU A 172 47.39 -23.64 -20.87
N CYS A 173 47.52 -23.56 -19.54
CA CYS A 173 48.83 -23.69 -18.86
C CYS A 173 49.48 -25.05 -19.07
N LEU A 174 48.70 -26.16 -19.01
CA LEU A 174 49.20 -27.49 -19.29
C LEU A 174 49.65 -27.64 -20.77
N HIS A 175 48.89 -27.03 -21.70
CA HIS A 175 49.28 -27.04 -23.12
C HIS A 175 50.56 -26.24 -23.36
N LEU A 176 50.78 -25.12 -22.66
CA LEU A 176 52.02 -24.34 -22.71
C LEU A 176 53.23 -25.09 -22.13
N GLY A 177 53.00 -25.88 -21.04
CA GLY A 177 54.06 -26.60 -20.35
C GLY A 177 54.45 -27.93 -20.98
N PHE A 178 53.49 -28.69 -21.54
CA PHE A 178 53.67 -30.08 -21.95
C PHE A 178 53.24 -30.41 -23.40
N GLY A 179 52.61 -29.46 -24.10
CA GLY A 179 51.81 -29.75 -25.30
C GLY A 179 52.42 -29.29 -26.62
N HIS A 180 53.60 -29.66 -26.95
CA HIS A 180 54.15 -29.40 -28.31
C HIS A 180 53.53 -30.37 -29.33
N GLY A 181 52.55 -29.89 -30.14
CA GLY A 181 52.05 -30.58 -31.34
C GLY A 181 50.65 -31.17 -31.32
N THR A 182 49.87 -30.96 -30.24
CA THR A 182 48.46 -31.36 -30.20
C THR A 182 47.53 -30.17 -30.52
N ALA A 183 46.34 -30.42 -31.10
CA ALA A 183 45.33 -29.39 -31.33
C ALA A 183 44.94 -28.73 -30.03
N LEU A 184 44.68 -27.40 -30.03
CA LEU A 184 44.22 -26.66 -28.89
C LEU A 184 42.89 -27.23 -28.42
N PRO A 185 42.77 -27.60 -27.13
CA PRO A 185 41.50 -28.07 -26.58
C PRO A 185 40.46 -26.92 -26.52
N HIS A 186 39.22 -27.28 -26.40
CA HIS A 186 38.13 -26.31 -26.34
C HIS A 186 38.21 -25.47 -25.03
N LEU A 187 38.27 -24.16 -25.16
CA LEU A 187 38.34 -23.21 -24.03
C LEU A 187 37.00 -22.51 -23.81
N TYR A 188 36.68 -22.19 -22.57
CA TYR A 188 35.41 -21.58 -22.15
C TYR A 188 35.57 -20.13 -21.65
N PHE A 189 36.62 -19.43 -22.07
CA PHE A 189 36.85 -18.03 -21.69
C PHE A 189 35.71 -17.13 -22.14
N GLU A 190 35.19 -17.31 -23.36
CA GLU A 190 34.04 -16.57 -23.86
C GLU A 190 32.81 -16.78 -22.99
N SER A 191 32.54 -18.06 -22.63
CA SER A 191 31.35 -18.38 -21.81
C SER A 191 31.43 -17.70 -20.44
N ALA A 192 32.60 -17.76 -19.78
CA ALA A 192 32.79 -17.09 -18.48
C ALA A 192 32.60 -15.58 -18.58
N ALA A 193 33.15 -14.92 -19.61
CA ALA A 193 33.02 -13.48 -19.83
C ALA A 193 31.59 -13.08 -20.17
N MET A 194 30.93 -13.82 -21.06
CA MET A 194 29.55 -13.51 -21.49
C MET A 194 28.54 -13.74 -20.37
N ILE A 195 28.67 -14.79 -19.54
CA ILE A 195 27.79 -15.02 -18.38
C ILE A 195 27.86 -13.81 -17.43
N ILE A 196 29.09 -13.38 -17.04
CA ILE A 196 29.24 -12.21 -16.15
C ILE A 196 28.62 -10.97 -16.77
N THR A 197 28.82 -10.76 -18.07
CA THR A 197 28.28 -9.60 -18.78
C THR A 197 26.75 -9.61 -18.80
N PHE A 198 26.11 -10.73 -19.16
CA PHE A 198 24.65 -10.80 -19.20
C PHE A 198 24.02 -10.72 -17.79
N VAL A 199 24.66 -11.29 -16.78
CA VAL A 199 24.18 -11.18 -15.40
C VAL A 199 24.30 -9.73 -14.90
N LEU A 200 25.40 -9.02 -15.18
CA LEU A 200 25.55 -7.60 -14.86
C LEU A 200 24.54 -6.74 -15.62
N ALA A 201 24.33 -6.99 -16.92
CA ALA A 201 23.32 -6.31 -17.72
C ALA A 201 21.91 -6.56 -17.17
N GLY A 202 21.58 -7.79 -16.80
CA GLY A 202 20.33 -8.14 -16.15
C GLY A 202 20.12 -7.36 -14.84
N ARG A 203 21.13 -7.27 -13.97
CA ARG A 203 21.08 -6.48 -12.72
C ARG A 203 20.91 -4.99 -12.98
N LEU A 204 21.56 -4.44 -14.01
CA LEU A 204 21.43 -3.04 -14.36
C LEU A 204 20.00 -2.71 -14.83
N LEU A 205 19.42 -3.55 -15.70
CA LEU A 205 18.04 -3.41 -16.17
C LEU A 205 17.04 -3.60 -15.03
N GLU A 206 17.28 -4.56 -14.14
CA GLU A 206 16.49 -4.78 -12.92
C GLU A 206 16.49 -3.55 -12.00
N ALA A 207 17.68 -2.97 -11.74
CA ALA A 207 17.80 -1.77 -10.90
C ALA A 207 17.02 -0.59 -11.50
N ARG A 208 17.10 -0.39 -12.83
CA ARG A 208 16.33 0.63 -13.54
C ARG A 208 14.83 0.39 -13.45
N ALA A 209 14.40 -0.85 -13.62
CA ALA A 209 12.99 -1.21 -13.54
C ALA A 209 12.43 -1.04 -12.12
N LYS A 210 13.21 -1.36 -11.08
CA LYS A 210 12.84 -1.13 -9.68
C LYS A 210 12.65 0.35 -9.35
N SER A 211 13.44 1.26 -9.90
CA SER A 211 13.29 2.70 -9.62
C SER A 211 11.90 3.24 -9.99
N HIS A 212 11.27 2.66 -11.01
CA HIS A 212 9.91 3.03 -11.42
C HIS A 212 8.80 2.45 -10.51
N THR A 213 9.10 1.48 -9.66
CA THR A 213 8.07 0.89 -8.77
C THR A 213 7.80 1.73 -7.54
N THR A 214 8.71 2.63 -7.16
CA THR A 214 8.59 3.53 -6.00
C THR A 214 8.10 4.94 -6.35
N ASP A 215 7.79 5.21 -7.62
CA ASP A 215 7.37 6.55 -8.09
C ASP A 215 6.14 7.09 -7.33
N ALA A 216 5.15 6.23 -6.98
CA ALA A 216 3.95 6.67 -6.27
C ALA A 216 4.27 7.23 -4.87
N LEU A 217 5.16 6.59 -4.13
CA LEU A 217 5.62 7.09 -2.83
C LEU A 217 6.38 8.41 -2.97
N ARG A 218 7.24 8.52 -3.99
CA ARG A 218 7.94 9.78 -4.30
C ARG A 218 6.98 10.91 -4.63
N THR A 219 5.90 10.62 -5.36
CA THR A 219 4.84 11.59 -5.65
C THR A 219 4.19 12.09 -4.37
N LEU A 220 3.84 11.20 -3.43
CA LEU A 220 3.28 11.59 -2.12
C LEU A 220 4.26 12.44 -1.31
N ILE A 221 5.53 12.06 -1.24
CA ILE A 221 6.56 12.85 -0.54
C ILE A 221 6.73 14.24 -1.15
N SER A 222 6.66 14.34 -2.50
CA SER A 222 6.79 15.61 -3.21
C SER A 222 5.62 16.58 -3.00
N LEU A 223 4.52 16.13 -2.36
CA LEU A 223 3.38 17.00 -2.02
C LEU A 223 3.71 17.97 -0.87
N SER A 224 4.65 17.64 0.00
CA SER A 224 5.07 18.52 1.09
C SER A 224 5.97 19.64 0.55
N PRO A 225 5.62 20.92 0.73
CA PRO A 225 6.49 22.04 0.36
C PRO A 225 7.70 22.12 1.29
N HIS A 226 8.77 22.76 0.86
CA HIS A 226 9.96 22.97 1.69
C HIS A 226 9.85 24.19 2.60
N THR A 227 9.09 25.20 2.17
CA THR A 227 8.86 26.46 2.87
C THR A 227 7.39 26.80 2.91
N VAL A 228 7.00 27.63 3.86
CA VAL A 228 5.63 28.11 4.09
C VAL A 228 5.67 29.60 4.46
N THR A 229 4.62 30.32 4.07
CA THR A 229 4.45 31.72 4.47
C THR A 229 3.79 31.76 5.85
N ALA A 230 4.54 32.18 6.87
CA ALA A 230 4.01 32.46 8.20
C ALA A 230 3.47 33.91 8.24
N THR A 231 2.50 34.16 9.11
CA THR A 231 1.91 35.49 9.34
C THR A 231 1.70 35.74 10.82
N ASP A 232 1.69 37.01 11.23
CA ASP A 232 1.30 37.42 12.57
C ASP A 232 -0.12 38.03 12.59
N ASP A 233 -0.61 38.34 13.76
CA ASP A 233 -1.93 38.96 13.94
C ASP A 233 -1.96 40.40 13.37
N GLU A 234 -0.78 41.00 13.05
CA GLU A 234 -0.68 42.33 12.42
C GLU A 234 -0.62 42.24 10.88
N GLY A 235 -0.66 41.02 10.31
CA GLY A 235 -0.65 40.77 8.85
C GLY A 235 0.72 40.85 8.20
N ARG A 236 1.83 40.89 8.98
CA ARG A 236 3.19 40.79 8.45
C ARG A 236 3.47 39.36 8.06
N THR A 237 4.07 39.13 6.90
CA THR A 237 4.36 37.82 6.38
C THR A 237 5.87 37.62 6.21
N TRP A 238 6.34 36.37 6.51
CA TRP A 238 7.73 35.95 6.29
C TRP A 238 7.78 34.48 5.86
N GLU A 239 8.82 34.13 5.18
CA GLU A 239 9.05 32.73 4.79
C GLU A 239 9.68 31.94 5.94
N LYS A 240 9.13 30.76 6.24
CA LYS A 240 9.59 29.85 7.29
C LYS A 240 9.81 28.47 6.71
N ARG A 241 10.86 27.77 7.10
CA ARG A 241 11.04 26.38 6.70
C ARG A 241 10.01 25.49 7.39
N ILE A 242 9.49 24.49 6.69
CA ILE A 242 8.46 23.60 7.25
C ILE A 242 8.92 22.91 8.55
N GLN A 243 10.21 22.62 8.67
CA GLN A 243 10.81 21.99 9.85
C GLN A 243 10.78 22.89 11.09
N ASP A 244 10.69 24.20 10.91
CA ASP A 244 10.70 25.21 11.97
C ASP A 244 9.26 25.59 12.39
N VAL A 245 8.22 25.05 11.72
CA VAL A 245 6.81 25.32 12.04
C VAL A 245 6.43 24.61 13.32
N SER A 246 5.76 25.33 14.22
CA SER A 246 5.27 24.83 15.51
C SER A 246 3.75 24.82 15.56
N VAL A 247 3.19 23.97 16.42
CA VAL A 247 1.73 23.96 16.69
C VAL A 247 1.33 25.32 17.24
N GLY A 248 0.28 25.91 16.66
CA GLY A 248 -0.23 27.23 17.01
C GLY A 248 0.22 28.36 16.08
N ASP A 249 1.22 28.15 15.23
CA ASP A 249 1.66 29.13 14.21
C ASP A 249 0.49 29.49 13.27
N LEU A 250 0.42 30.79 12.92
CA LEU A 250 -0.48 31.28 11.88
C LEU A 250 0.23 31.24 10.53
N LEU A 251 -0.40 30.60 9.57
CA LEU A 251 0.16 30.36 8.24
C LEU A 251 -0.80 30.88 7.18
N LEU A 252 -0.25 31.44 6.10
CA LEU A 252 -1.00 31.96 4.95
C LEU A 252 -0.86 30.98 3.77
N ALA A 253 -1.99 30.53 3.24
CA ALA A 253 -2.06 29.77 2.00
C ALA A 253 -2.61 30.64 0.87
N LYS A 254 -1.80 30.92 -0.15
CA LYS A 254 -2.20 31.69 -1.34
C LYS A 254 -2.74 30.76 -2.42
N ALA A 255 -3.46 31.31 -3.39
CA ALA A 255 -3.95 30.57 -4.53
C ALA A 255 -2.79 29.89 -5.29
N GLY A 256 -2.95 28.60 -5.60
CA GLY A 256 -1.95 27.75 -6.24
C GLY A 256 -0.89 27.19 -5.29
N GLU A 257 -0.82 27.59 -4.02
CA GLU A 257 0.11 27.06 -3.05
C GLU A 257 -0.40 25.75 -2.43
N ARG A 258 0.55 24.89 -2.05
CA ARG A 258 0.26 23.69 -1.26
C ARG A 258 0.22 24.01 0.21
N ILE A 259 -0.74 23.42 0.92
CA ILE A 259 -0.86 23.53 2.36
C ILE A 259 0.26 22.73 3.01
N ALA A 260 0.99 23.35 3.92
CA ALA A 260 2.23 22.79 4.46
C ALA A 260 2.01 21.83 5.63
N VAL A 261 1.06 22.13 6.52
CA VAL A 261 0.75 21.39 7.75
C VAL A 261 -0.75 21.33 7.98
N ASP A 262 -1.20 20.38 8.80
CA ASP A 262 -2.63 20.29 9.12
C ASP A 262 -3.04 21.39 10.10
N GLY A 263 -4.22 21.94 9.89
CA GLY A 263 -4.72 23.03 10.72
C GLY A 263 -6.19 23.34 10.54
N SER A 264 -6.61 24.48 11.10
CA SER A 264 -7.95 25.03 10.95
C SER A 264 -7.90 26.46 10.41
N VAL A 265 -8.79 26.77 9.48
CA VAL A 265 -8.96 28.11 8.89
C VAL A 265 -9.36 29.09 9.96
N THR A 266 -8.62 30.20 10.09
CA THR A 266 -8.93 31.30 11.05
C THR A 266 -9.52 32.50 10.37
N SER A 267 -9.18 32.77 9.11
CA SER A 267 -9.75 33.86 8.32
C SER A 267 -9.66 33.59 6.83
N GLY A 268 -10.57 34.16 6.06
CA GLY A 268 -10.67 33.96 4.62
C GLY A 268 -11.55 32.76 4.24
N THR A 269 -11.78 32.63 2.93
CA THR A 269 -12.54 31.54 2.32
C THR A 269 -11.81 31.09 1.06
N SER A 270 -11.86 29.82 0.73
CA SER A 270 -11.23 29.28 -0.46
C SER A 270 -11.82 27.94 -0.86
N CYS A 271 -11.40 27.47 -2.04
CA CYS A 271 -11.69 26.13 -2.53
C CYS A 271 -10.37 25.34 -2.62
N VAL A 272 -10.30 24.17 -1.97
CA VAL A 272 -9.10 23.36 -1.82
C VAL A 272 -9.27 22.03 -2.53
N ASP A 273 -8.30 21.66 -3.36
CA ASP A 273 -8.19 20.33 -3.96
C ASP A 273 -7.58 19.35 -2.97
N GLU A 274 -8.40 18.42 -2.47
CA GLU A 274 -8.02 17.34 -1.56
C GLU A 274 -7.92 15.98 -2.26
N SER A 275 -8.01 15.95 -3.59
CA SER A 275 -8.06 14.71 -4.39
C SER A 275 -6.88 13.78 -4.15
N MET A 276 -5.71 14.32 -3.85
CA MET A 276 -4.49 13.54 -3.56
C MET A 276 -4.56 12.78 -2.24
N LEU A 277 -5.44 13.19 -1.32
CA LEU A 277 -5.67 12.51 -0.04
C LEU A 277 -6.95 11.67 -0.08
N SER A 278 -8.06 12.28 -0.45
CA SER A 278 -9.39 11.65 -0.43
C SER A 278 -9.68 10.78 -1.65
N GLY A 279 -8.99 11.01 -2.77
CA GLY A 279 -9.32 10.42 -4.07
C GLY A 279 -10.57 11.01 -4.74
N GLU A 280 -11.20 12.01 -4.13
CA GLU A 280 -12.37 12.72 -4.66
C GLU A 280 -11.92 13.89 -5.54
N SER A 281 -12.39 13.94 -6.78
CA SER A 281 -11.94 14.96 -7.75
C SER A 281 -12.66 16.32 -7.60
N ILE A 282 -13.66 16.41 -6.71
CA ILE A 282 -14.41 17.65 -6.50
C ILE A 282 -13.69 18.45 -5.42
N PRO A 283 -13.27 19.70 -5.72
CA PRO A 283 -12.68 20.58 -4.73
C PRO A 283 -13.65 20.91 -3.58
N VAL A 284 -13.12 21.11 -2.39
CA VAL A 284 -13.89 21.34 -1.16
C VAL A 284 -13.79 22.81 -0.76
N ASP A 285 -14.95 23.44 -0.52
CA ASP A 285 -15.00 24.81 -0.01
C ASP A 285 -14.55 24.83 1.46
N LYS A 286 -13.68 25.79 1.79
CA LYS A 286 -13.15 26.02 3.13
C LYS A 286 -13.55 27.39 3.64
N GLU A 287 -14.16 27.38 4.80
CA GLU A 287 -14.58 28.55 5.55
C GLU A 287 -13.90 28.59 6.92
N VAL A 288 -14.09 29.68 7.66
CA VAL A 288 -13.55 29.81 9.01
C VAL A 288 -14.00 28.64 9.90
N GLY A 289 -13.05 27.96 10.53
CA GLY A 289 -13.25 26.74 11.32
C GLY A 289 -13.09 25.43 10.53
N SER A 290 -13.05 25.47 9.20
CA SER A 290 -12.81 24.27 8.38
C SER A 290 -11.41 23.73 8.60
N ARG A 291 -11.27 22.38 8.60
CA ARG A 291 -9.96 21.72 8.64
C ARG A 291 -9.29 21.74 7.27
N VAL A 292 -7.97 21.90 7.27
CA VAL A 292 -7.11 21.82 6.10
C VAL A 292 -5.97 20.84 6.37
N TYR A 293 -5.51 20.16 5.32
CA TYR A 293 -4.56 19.06 5.43
C TYR A 293 -3.29 19.33 4.61
N ALA A 294 -2.15 18.92 5.15
CA ALA A 294 -0.86 19.00 4.46
C ALA A 294 -0.88 18.29 3.11
N GLY A 295 -0.25 18.90 2.10
CA GLY A 295 -0.15 18.33 0.75
C GLY A 295 -1.32 18.63 -0.18
N THR A 296 -2.44 19.16 0.33
CA THR A 296 -3.58 19.64 -0.49
C THR A 296 -3.26 20.98 -1.14
N THR A 297 -3.96 21.33 -2.23
CA THR A 297 -3.65 22.53 -3.02
C THR A 297 -4.78 23.55 -2.88
N ASN A 298 -4.43 24.77 -2.49
CA ASN A 298 -5.36 25.88 -2.50
C ASN A 298 -5.59 26.36 -3.94
N LEU A 299 -6.83 26.29 -4.46
CA LEU A 299 -7.12 26.62 -5.85
C LEU A 299 -7.45 28.09 -6.07
N GLN A 300 -8.20 28.72 -5.14
CA GLN A 300 -8.72 30.06 -5.32
C GLN A 300 -8.60 30.86 -4.01
N GLY A 301 -8.44 32.17 -4.12
CA GLY A 301 -8.37 33.03 -2.95
C GLY A 301 -7.12 32.82 -2.09
N SER A 302 -7.18 33.37 -0.88
CA SER A 302 -6.17 33.16 0.14
C SER A 302 -6.85 33.08 1.50
N PHE A 303 -6.34 32.25 2.37
CA PHE A 303 -6.84 32.11 3.73
C PHE A 303 -5.68 31.93 4.72
N THR A 304 -5.90 32.35 5.94
CA THR A 304 -5.01 32.08 7.07
C THR A 304 -5.51 30.88 7.84
N TYR A 305 -4.60 30.04 8.29
CA TYR A 305 -4.94 28.87 9.11
C TYR A 305 -3.94 28.71 10.24
N ARG A 306 -4.41 28.15 11.36
CA ARG A 306 -3.61 27.86 12.53
C ARG A 306 -3.14 26.42 12.49
N ALA A 307 -1.82 26.20 12.58
CA ALA A 307 -1.21 24.87 12.62
C ALA A 307 -1.69 24.09 13.85
N GLN A 308 -2.22 22.87 13.64
CA GLN A 308 -2.67 21.95 14.69
C GLN A 308 -1.78 20.71 14.78
N CYS A 309 -1.38 20.14 13.62
CA CYS A 309 -0.46 19.03 13.57
C CYS A 309 0.72 19.36 12.63
N VAL A 310 1.94 19.09 13.09
CA VAL A 310 3.18 19.42 12.37
C VAL A 310 4.09 18.20 12.26
N GLY A 311 4.99 18.19 11.26
CA GLY A 311 5.98 17.13 11.07
C GLY A 311 5.36 15.75 10.87
N ASN A 312 5.77 14.77 11.67
CA ASN A 312 5.32 13.38 11.56
C ASN A 312 3.86 13.15 12.01
N HIS A 313 3.23 14.16 12.61
CA HIS A 313 1.84 14.07 13.09
C HIS A 313 0.83 14.57 12.06
N THR A 314 1.25 15.08 10.90
CA THR A 314 0.33 15.44 9.82
C THR A 314 -0.28 14.19 9.18
N LEU A 315 -1.51 14.30 8.67
CA LEU A 315 -2.20 13.20 7.98
C LEU A 315 -1.36 12.67 6.80
N LEU A 316 -0.76 13.56 6.01
CA LEU A 316 0.11 13.16 4.90
C LEU A 316 1.32 12.36 5.39
N ALA A 317 1.97 12.77 6.49
CA ALA A 317 3.10 12.03 7.05
C ALA A 317 2.68 10.64 7.57
N GLN A 318 1.52 10.53 8.20
CA GLN A 318 0.96 9.25 8.64
C GLN A 318 0.63 8.33 7.45
N ILE A 319 0.06 8.88 6.36
CA ILE A 319 -0.19 8.13 5.12
C ILE A 319 1.14 7.61 4.54
N ILE A 320 2.15 8.46 4.42
CA ILE A 320 3.48 8.07 3.93
C ILE A 320 4.07 6.95 4.80
N GLN A 321 3.96 7.08 6.13
CA GLN A 321 4.41 6.07 7.08
C GLN A 321 3.69 4.73 6.89
N MET A 322 2.36 4.73 6.78
CA MET A 322 1.58 3.50 6.54
C MET A 322 1.95 2.84 5.21
N VAL A 323 2.12 3.63 4.14
CA VAL A 323 2.54 3.10 2.83
C VAL A 323 3.93 2.45 2.93
N ARG A 324 4.88 3.06 3.64
CA ARG A 324 6.21 2.49 3.87
C ARG A 324 6.13 1.17 4.65
N GLU A 325 5.38 1.15 5.74
CA GLU A 325 5.19 -0.06 6.57
C GLU A 325 4.54 -1.19 5.76
N ALA A 326 3.50 -0.88 4.99
CA ALA A 326 2.83 -1.84 4.13
C ALA A 326 3.79 -2.41 3.07
N GLN A 327 4.57 -1.56 2.42
CA GLN A 327 5.57 -1.98 1.45
C GLN A 327 6.68 -2.83 2.11
N GLY A 328 6.99 -2.60 3.39
CA GLY A 328 7.94 -3.37 4.18
C GLY A 328 7.43 -4.75 4.60
N SER A 329 6.12 -4.98 4.59
CA SER A 329 5.52 -6.23 5.03
C SER A 329 5.67 -7.36 3.99
N LYS A 330 5.68 -8.64 4.45
CA LYS A 330 5.77 -9.81 3.58
C LYS A 330 4.43 -10.52 3.46
N ALA A 331 3.92 -10.60 2.25
CA ALA A 331 2.75 -11.43 1.96
C ALA A 331 2.99 -12.93 2.21
N PRO A 332 1.95 -13.70 2.58
CA PRO A 332 2.04 -15.15 2.75
C PRO A 332 2.64 -15.87 1.55
N VAL A 333 2.25 -15.49 0.32
CA VAL A 333 2.78 -16.07 -0.93
C VAL A 333 4.29 -15.83 -1.09
N GLN A 334 4.82 -14.70 -0.61
CA GLN A 334 6.25 -14.41 -0.65
C GLN A 334 7.04 -15.35 0.26
N ARG A 335 6.53 -15.64 1.47
CA ARG A 335 7.17 -16.61 2.39
C ARG A 335 7.24 -18.01 1.78
N LEU A 336 6.23 -18.40 1.01
CA LEU A 336 6.23 -19.65 0.28
C LEU A 336 7.33 -19.67 -0.81
N ALA A 337 7.42 -18.61 -1.60
CA ALA A 337 8.44 -18.47 -2.65
C ALA A 337 9.88 -18.51 -2.07
N ASP A 338 10.12 -17.83 -0.94
CA ASP A 338 11.41 -17.83 -0.24
C ASP A 338 11.79 -19.25 0.23
N ARG A 339 10.82 -20.01 0.77
CA ARG A 339 11.03 -21.41 1.21
C ARG A 339 11.38 -22.33 0.02
N VAL A 340 10.67 -22.19 -1.10
CA VAL A 340 10.95 -22.95 -2.31
C VAL A 340 12.35 -22.63 -2.83
N ALA A 341 12.74 -21.35 -2.86
CA ALA A 341 14.08 -20.94 -3.30
C ALA A 341 15.20 -21.52 -2.44
N ALA A 342 15.01 -21.63 -1.13
CA ALA A 342 16.01 -22.21 -0.22
C ALA A 342 16.30 -23.69 -0.48
N VAL A 343 15.32 -24.46 -0.96
CA VAL A 343 15.50 -25.88 -1.34
C VAL A 343 16.01 -26.01 -2.78
N PHE A 344 15.55 -25.13 -3.65
CA PHE A 344 15.83 -25.20 -5.09
C PHE A 344 17.31 -25.08 -5.41
N VAL A 345 18.04 -24.12 -4.82
CA VAL A 345 19.46 -23.88 -5.15
C VAL A 345 20.35 -25.06 -4.81
N PRO A 346 20.31 -25.68 -3.61
CA PRO A 346 21.08 -26.90 -3.31
C PRO A 346 20.72 -28.05 -4.24
N THR A 347 19.44 -28.21 -4.60
CA THR A 347 19.00 -29.28 -5.53
C THR A 347 19.61 -29.09 -6.90
N ILE A 348 19.67 -27.86 -7.42
CA ILE A 348 20.28 -27.56 -8.71
C ILE A 348 21.81 -27.80 -8.69
N MET A 349 22.48 -27.43 -7.61
CA MET A 349 23.91 -27.72 -7.47
C MET A 349 24.17 -29.22 -7.53
N SER A 350 23.38 -30.02 -6.83
CA SER A 350 23.46 -31.48 -6.87
C SER A 350 23.18 -32.03 -8.29
N LEU A 351 22.16 -31.50 -8.94
CA LEU A 351 21.79 -31.88 -10.30
C LEU A 351 22.92 -31.53 -11.32
N SER A 352 23.55 -30.38 -11.17
CA SER A 352 24.71 -29.99 -12.01
C SER A 352 25.87 -30.98 -11.87
N VAL A 353 26.20 -31.38 -10.64
CA VAL A 353 27.25 -32.41 -10.40
C VAL A 353 26.84 -33.75 -11.00
N LEU A 354 25.59 -34.19 -10.81
CA LEU A 354 25.07 -35.41 -11.41
C LEU A 354 25.12 -35.37 -12.94
N THR A 355 24.80 -34.23 -13.54
CA THR A 355 24.87 -34.01 -15.00
C THR A 355 26.29 -34.15 -15.49
N LEU A 356 27.28 -33.55 -14.79
CA LEU A 356 28.72 -33.70 -15.12
C LEU A 356 29.15 -35.16 -15.10
N ILE A 357 28.80 -35.88 -14.03
CA ILE A 357 29.16 -37.29 -13.86
C ILE A 357 28.48 -38.15 -14.95
N ALA A 358 27.20 -37.96 -15.20
CA ALA A 358 26.44 -38.71 -16.19
C ALA A 358 27.04 -38.57 -17.59
N TRP A 359 27.37 -37.35 -18.00
CA TRP A 359 28.04 -37.10 -19.28
C TRP A 359 29.47 -37.66 -19.32
N GLY A 360 30.24 -37.57 -18.22
CA GLY A 360 31.56 -38.12 -18.11
C GLY A 360 31.60 -39.64 -18.30
N LEU A 361 30.56 -40.33 -17.79
CA LEU A 361 30.46 -41.81 -17.88
C LEU A 361 29.81 -42.29 -19.18
N LEU A 362 28.82 -41.58 -19.70
CA LEU A 362 27.97 -42.00 -20.82
C LEU A 362 28.30 -41.30 -22.15
N GLY A 363 29.01 -40.17 -22.10
CA GLY A 363 29.20 -39.27 -23.25
C GLY A 363 30.35 -39.63 -24.21
N GLY A 364 31.05 -40.77 -24.01
CA GLY A 364 32.16 -41.17 -24.83
C GLY A 364 33.43 -40.32 -24.68
N ALA A 365 34.27 -40.22 -25.73
CA ALA A 365 35.57 -39.55 -25.66
C ALA A 365 35.52 -38.09 -25.20
N ASP A 366 34.49 -37.35 -25.63
CA ASP A 366 34.28 -35.92 -25.26
C ASP A 366 33.30 -35.75 -24.07
N GLY A 367 32.96 -36.84 -23.36
CA GLY A 367 31.91 -36.85 -22.33
C GLY A 367 32.15 -35.83 -21.22
N TRP A 368 33.38 -35.75 -20.69
CA TRP A 368 33.73 -34.78 -19.64
C TRP A 368 33.62 -33.32 -20.10
N GLN A 369 34.00 -33.03 -21.35
CA GLN A 369 33.91 -31.69 -21.91
C GLN A 369 32.46 -31.26 -22.12
N ARG A 370 31.63 -32.16 -22.69
CA ARG A 370 30.17 -31.92 -22.82
C ARG A 370 29.51 -31.83 -21.47
N GLY A 371 29.91 -32.68 -20.53
CA GLY A 371 29.43 -32.66 -19.15
C GLY A 371 29.70 -31.35 -18.44
N LEU A 372 30.88 -30.77 -18.62
CA LEU A 372 31.26 -29.48 -18.07
C LEU A 372 30.35 -28.36 -18.63
N THR A 373 30.17 -28.35 -19.97
CA THR A 373 29.26 -27.37 -20.61
C THR A 373 27.83 -27.49 -20.10
N ALA A 374 27.30 -28.72 -20.00
CA ALA A 374 25.98 -29.00 -19.50
C ALA A 374 25.82 -28.59 -18.02
N ALA A 375 26.80 -28.96 -17.18
CA ALA A 375 26.77 -28.62 -15.75
C ALA A 375 26.78 -27.10 -15.51
N VAL A 376 27.64 -26.37 -16.23
CA VAL A 376 27.68 -24.90 -16.17
C VAL A 376 26.36 -24.31 -16.69
N SER A 377 25.81 -24.82 -17.79
CA SER A 377 24.52 -24.39 -18.33
C SER A 377 23.37 -24.60 -17.34
N VAL A 378 23.34 -25.76 -16.65
CA VAL A 378 22.36 -26.04 -15.57
C VAL A 378 22.45 -25.02 -14.43
N LEU A 379 23.69 -24.74 -13.95
CA LEU A 379 23.88 -23.74 -12.88
C LEU A 379 23.39 -22.36 -13.27
N VAL A 380 23.65 -21.97 -14.52
CA VAL A 380 23.26 -20.62 -15.00
C VAL A 380 21.77 -20.51 -15.26
N VAL A 381 21.15 -21.47 -16.00
CA VAL A 381 19.73 -21.46 -16.33
C VAL A 381 18.85 -21.48 -15.08
N ALA A 382 19.27 -22.26 -14.08
CA ALA A 382 18.48 -22.49 -12.89
C ALA A 382 18.49 -21.33 -11.88
N CYS A 383 19.10 -20.18 -12.20
CA CYS A 383 19.08 -19.03 -11.31
C CYS A 383 17.63 -18.53 -11.09
N PRO A 384 17.10 -18.52 -9.86
CA PRO A 384 15.74 -18.07 -9.58
C PRO A 384 15.66 -16.55 -9.42
N CYS A 385 16.33 -15.77 -10.30
CA CYS A 385 16.43 -14.31 -10.19
C CYS A 385 15.06 -13.62 -10.23
N ALA A 386 14.19 -14.06 -11.15
CA ALA A 386 12.84 -13.53 -11.31
C ALA A 386 11.93 -13.86 -10.12
N LEU A 387 12.13 -15.00 -9.45
CA LEU A 387 11.31 -15.46 -8.33
C LEU A 387 11.36 -14.49 -7.15
N GLY A 388 12.55 -13.99 -6.81
CA GLY A 388 12.74 -13.04 -5.71
C GLY A 388 12.10 -11.66 -5.94
N LEU A 389 11.75 -11.32 -7.19
CA LEU A 389 11.12 -10.07 -7.59
C LEU A 389 9.62 -10.19 -7.86
N ALA A 390 9.15 -11.40 -8.16
CA ALA A 390 7.80 -11.67 -8.65
C ALA A 390 6.69 -11.09 -7.72
N THR A 391 6.84 -11.27 -6.43
CA THR A 391 5.88 -10.82 -5.42
C THR A 391 6.15 -9.40 -4.92
N PRO A 392 7.36 -9.04 -4.44
CA PRO A 392 7.60 -7.71 -3.86
C PRO A 392 7.33 -6.58 -4.83
N THR A 393 7.73 -6.72 -6.10
CA THR A 393 7.52 -5.67 -7.10
C THR A 393 6.03 -5.42 -7.37
N ALA A 394 5.24 -6.48 -7.51
CA ALA A 394 3.79 -6.35 -7.73
C ALA A 394 3.08 -5.71 -6.53
N ILE A 395 3.45 -6.10 -5.31
CA ILE A 395 2.92 -5.54 -4.06
C ILE A 395 3.27 -4.06 -3.93
N THR A 396 4.54 -3.69 -4.14
CA THR A 396 4.99 -2.29 -4.03
C THR A 396 4.21 -1.38 -5.01
N VAL A 397 4.03 -1.83 -6.26
CA VAL A 397 3.25 -1.08 -7.26
C VAL A 397 1.77 -1.00 -6.86
N ALA A 398 1.19 -2.09 -6.35
CA ALA A 398 -0.22 -2.15 -5.93
C ALA A 398 -0.50 -1.22 -4.74
N ILE A 399 0.35 -1.27 -3.70
CA ILE A 399 0.21 -0.40 -2.52
C ILE A 399 0.37 1.07 -2.91
N GLY A 400 1.38 1.39 -3.75
CA GLY A 400 1.57 2.75 -4.24
C GLY A 400 0.36 3.27 -5.04
N ARG A 401 -0.24 2.41 -5.86
CA ARG A 401 -1.46 2.74 -6.59
C ARG A 401 -2.67 2.88 -5.67
N ALA A 402 -2.85 1.96 -4.72
CA ALA A 402 -3.93 2.04 -3.73
C ALA A 402 -3.88 3.39 -2.99
N ALA A 403 -2.70 3.78 -2.50
CA ALA A 403 -2.49 5.05 -1.81
C ALA A 403 -2.82 6.28 -2.68
N SER A 404 -2.47 6.26 -3.98
CA SER A 404 -2.83 7.35 -4.91
C SER A 404 -4.34 7.43 -5.22
N GLU A 405 -5.10 6.38 -4.91
CA GLU A 405 -6.55 6.33 -5.02
C GLU A 405 -7.25 6.55 -3.65
N GLY A 406 -6.54 6.96 -2.59
CA GLY A 406 -7.08 7.15 -1.26
C GLY A 406 -7.37 5.86 -0.49
N ILE A 407 -6.78 4.73 -0.92
CA ILE A 407 -6.91 3.43 -0.26
C ILE A 407 -5.60 3.11 0.45
N LEU A 408 -5.59 3.12 1.77
CA LEU A 408 -4.43 2.76 2.56
C LEU A 408 -4.45 1.27 2.89
N VAL A 409 -3.34 0.62 2.66
CA VAL A 409 -3.14 -0.81 2.93
C VAL A 409 -2.19 -0.93 4.12
N GLN A 410 -2.60 -1.60 5.18
CA GLN A 410 -1.79 -1.76 6.39
C GLN A 410 -0.63 -2.73 6.18
N ASP A 411 -0.89 -3.84 5.47
CA ASP A 411 0.12 -4.83 5.15
C ASP A 411 -0.17 -5.55 3.81
N ALA A 412 0.82 -6.29 3.31
CA ALA A 412 0.70 -7.04 2.07
C ALA A 412 -0.30 -8.22 2.16
N ALA A 413 -0.60 -8.74 3.36
CA ALA A 413 -1.57 -9.81 3.54
C ALA A 413 -3.00 -9.32 3.30
N ALA A 414 -3.27 -8.03 3.59
CA ALA A 414 -4.55 -7.40 3.28
C ALA A 414 -4.95 -7.53 1.81
N LEU A 415 -3.99 -7.43 0.87
CA LEU A 415 -4.25 -7.62 -0.55
C LEU A 415 -4.63 -9.06 -0.90
N GLU A 416 -4.04 -10.07 -0.22
CA GLU A 416 -4.41 -11.46 -0.44
C GLU A 416 -5.80 -11.76 0.10
N GLU A 417 -6.14 -11.26 1.30
CA GLU A 417 -7.47 -11.45 1.91
C GLU A 417 -8.55 -10.71 1.12
N ALA A 418 -8.30 -9.48 0.66
CA ALA A 418 -9.21 -8.72 -0.19
C ALA A 418 -9.48 -9.45 -1.53
N CYS A 419 -8.49 -10.13 -2.11
CA CYS A 419 -8.67 -10.93 -3.32
C CYS A 419 -9.66 -12.08 -3.12
N ARG A 420 -9.68 -12.68 -1.92
CA ARG A 420 -10.51 -13.85 -1.58
C ARG A 420 -11.92 -13.49 -1.12
N THR A 421 -12.20 -12.21 -0.88
CA THR A 421 -13.49 -11.74 -0.35
C THR A 421 -14.65 -12.25 -1.19
N GLY A 422 -15.57 -12.99 -0.55
CA GLY A 422 -16.80 -13.53 -1.11
C GLY A 422 -18.07 -12.94 -0.49
N ALA A 423 -17.96 -12.34 0.69
CA ALA A 423 -19.05 -11.62 1.35
C ALA A 423 -18.53 -10.33 1.98
N VAL A 424 -19.30 -9.25 1.91
CA VAL A 424 -19.04 -7.96 2.56
C VAL A 424 -20.16 -7.67 3.54
N VAL A 425 -19.81 -7.46 4.80
CA VAL A 425 -20.72 -7.01 5.84
C VAL A 425 -20.46 -5.53 6.08
N MET A 426 -21.48 -4.70 5.98
CA MET A 426 -21.39 -3.26 6.14
C MET A 426 -22.18 -2.80 7.36
N ASP A 427 -21.59 -1.94 8.17
CA ASP A 427 -22.36 -1.19 9.15
C ASP A 427 -23.22 -0.13 8.43
N LYS A 428 -24.35 0.28 9.05
CA LYS A 428 -25.19 1.34 8.51
C LYS A 428 -24.59 2.72 8.79
N THR A 429 -24.46 3.05 10.07
CA THR A 429 -24.21 4.43 10.54
C THR A 429 -22.78 4.87 10.28
N GLY A 430 -22.58 6.02 9.60
CA GLY A 430 -21.24 6.52 9.25
C GLY A 430 -20.53 5.72 8.15
N THR A 431 -21.04 4.55 7.78
CA THR A 431 -20.51 3.69 6.70
C THR A 431 -21.35 3.82 5.44
N LEU A 432 -22.56 3.21 5.39
CA LEU A 432 -23.50 3.38 4.28
C LEU A 432 -24.14 4.76 4.27
N THR A 433 -24.33 5.35 5.45
CA THR A 433 -24.91 6.68 5.67
C THR A 433 -23.83 7.71 5.97
N THR A 434 -24.20 8.99 5.94
CA THR A 434 -23.29 10.11 6.19
C THR A 434 -22.78 10.17 7.64
N GLY A 435 -23.48 9.53 8.59
CA GLY A 435 -23.21 9.60 10.03
C GLY A 435 -23.66 10.91 10.66
N HIS A 436 -24.31 11.79 9.90
CA HIS A 436 -24.84 13.06 10.35
C HIS A 436 -26.34 13.09 10.12
N PRO A 437 -27.15 13.02 11.19
CA PRO A 437 -28.60 13.19 11.08
C PRO A 437 -28.94 14.51 10.42
N THR A 438 -29.88 14.50 9.48
CA THR A 438 -30.40 15.70 8.81
C THR A 438 -31.90 15.68 8.81
N VAL A 439 -32.55 16.87 8.79
CA VAL A 439 -34.00 16.98 8.60
C VAL A 439 -34.30 16.75 7.12
N THR A 440 -34.82 15.57 6.79
CA THR A 440 -35.12 15.17 5.41
C THR A 440 -36.55 15.51 5.02
N ARG A 441 -37.46 15.64 6.02
CA ARG A 441 -38.84 15.98 5.83
C ARG A 441 -39.31 16.94 6.91
N ALA A 442 -40.16 17.91 6.53
CA ALA A 442 -40.79 18.85 7.46
C ALA A 442 -42.20 19.20 7.00
N GLN A 443 -43.19 19.13 7.89
CA GLN A 443 -44.54 19.56 7.66
C GLN A 443 -44.95 20.51 8.77
N TRP A 444 -45.54 21.63 8.38
CA TRP A 444 -45.88 22.75 9.28
C TRP A 444 -47.40 22.97 9.28
N ASN A 445 -47.99 23.10 10.46
CA ASN A 445 -49.39 23.44 10.69
C ASN A 445 -49.54 24.90 11.12
N GLY A 446 -48.59 25.75 10.78
CA GLY A 446 -48.56 27.17 11.07
C GLY A 446 -47.60 27.94 10.19
N ASP A 447 -47.43 29.23 10.45
CA ASP A 447 -46.52 30.07 9.68
C ASP A 447 -45.06 29.71 10.00
N LYS A 448 -44.35 29.16 9.00
CA LYS A 448 -42.94 28.79 9.08
C LYS A 448 -42.03 29.95 9.52
N ALA A 449 -42.39 31.20 9.12
CA ALA A 449 -41.61 32.38 9.44
C ALA A 449 -41.71 32.75 10.93
N LEU A 450 -42.78 32.37 11.60
CA LEU A 450 -42.96 32.57 13.04
C LEU A 450 -42.44 31.41 13.88
N LEU A 451 -42.67 30.19 13.43
CA LEU A 451 -42.32 28.97 14.17
C LEU A 451 -40.82 28.60 14.03
N GLY A 452 -40.17 28.94 12.90
CA GLY A 452 -38.75 28.70 12.70
C GLY A 452 -37.85 29.33 13.74
N PRO A 453 -37.98 30.64 14.04
CA PRO A 453 -37.24 31.31 15.12
C PRO A 453 -37.48 30.70 16.51
N VAL A 454 -38.72 30.27 16.81
CA VAL A 454 -39.06 29.59 18.06
C VAL A 454 -38.31 28.28 18.17
N LEU A 455 -38.34 27.48 17.11
CA LEU A 455 -37.63 26.20 17.05
C LEU A 455 -36.11 26.38 17.16
N MET A 456 -35.54 27.39 16.50
CA MET A 456 -34.14 27.76 16.61
C MET A 456 -33.77 28.15 18.05
N ALA A 457 -34.61 28.96 18.73
CA ALA A 457 -34.37 29.38 20.10
C ALA A 457 -34.34 28.18 21.08
N MET A 458 -35.26 27.23 20.91
CA MET A 458 -35.30 26.00 21.73
C MET A 458 -34.08 25.10 21.48
N GLU A 459 -33.75 24.80 20.22
CA GLU A 459 -32.66 23.90 19.87
C GLU A 459 -31.26 24.50 20.08
N SER A 460 -31.14 25.82 20.17
CA SER A 460 -29.89 26.49 20.53
C SER A 460 -29.40 26.15 21.95
N ARG A 461 -30.27 25.66 22.82
CA ARG A 461 -29.97 25.25 24.19
C ARG A 461 -29.60 23.76 24.33
N SER A 462 -29.69 23.00 23.24
CA SER A 462 -29.41 21.57 23.23
C SER A 462 -28.10 21.27 22.49
N THR A 463 -27.29 20.37 23.05
CA THR A 463 -26.08 19.84 22.40
C THR A 463 -26.35 18.50 21.71
N HIS A 464 -27.60 18.07 21.67
CA HIS A 464 -27.96 16.76 21.07
C HIS A 464 -27.76 16.81 19.54
N PRO A 465 -27.30 15.73 18.88
CA PRO A 465 -27.12 15.68 17.42
C PRO A 465 -28.37 16.03 16.62
N LEU A 466 -29.55 15.64 17.10
CA LEU A 466 -30.85 16.02 16.49
C LEU A 466 -31.08 17.52 16.51
N ALA A 467 -30.69 18.20 17.59
CA ALA A 467 -30.80 19.66 17.71
C ALA A 467 -29.91 20.37 16.68
N GLN A 468 -28.70 19.81 16.42
CA GLN A 468 -27.81 20.34 15.39
C GLN A 468 -28.44 20.19 14.00
N ALA A 469 -29.04 19.03 13.71
CA ALA A 469 -29.73 18.77 12.45
C ALA A 469 -30.87 19.76 12.20
N VAL A 470 -31.66 20.03 13.24
CA VAL A 470 -32.77 21.00 13.15
C VAL A 470 -32.24 22.42 12.92
N ARG A 471 -31.25 22.87 13.69
CA ARG A 471 -30.61 24.18 13.50
C ARG A 471 -30.06 24.38 12.10
N GLN A 472 -29.36 23.38 11.58
CA GLN A 472 -28.82 23.40 10.21
C GLN A 472 -29.94 23.56 9.19
N TYR A 473 -30.99 22.74 9.29
CA TYR A 473 -32.17 22.83 8.43
C TYR A 473 -32.81 24.23 8.44
N LEU A 474 -32.95 24.82 9.63
CA LEU A 474 -33.55 26.18 9.76
C LEU A 474 -32.63 27.23 9.12
N THR A 475 -31.33 27.10 9.26
CA THR A 475 -30.34 28.03 8.67
C THR A 475 -30.37 27.94 7.15
N ASP A 476 -30.30 26.72 6.59
CA ASP A 476 -30.29 26.48 5.15
C ASP A 476 -31.58 26.98 4.46
N ASN A 477 -32.71 26.85 5.14
CA ASN A 477 -33.99 27.32 4.65
C ASN A 477 -34.32 28.79 5.02
N ARG A 478 -33.36 29.52 5.62
CA ARG A 478 -33.51 30.94 6.05
C ARG A 478 -34.67 31.16 7.01
N LEU A 479 -34.98 30.18 7.86
CA LEU A 479 -36.06 30.24 8.85
C LEU A 479 -35.57 30.68 10.24
N THR A 480 -34.40 31.28 10.33
CA THR A 480 -33.74 31.66 11.60
C THR A 480 -34.07 33.07 12.08
N LEU A 481 -34.54 33.93 11.17
CA LEU A 481 -34.82 35.32 11.46
C LEU A 481 -36.33 35.54 11.64
N SER A 482 -36.70 36.11 12.80
CA SER A 482 -38.02 36.63 12.98
C SER A 482 -38.28 37.81 12.01
N PRO A 483 -39.54 38.07 11.56
CA PRO A 483 -39.88 39.23 10.76
C PRO A 483 -39.44 40.57 11.40
N GLN A 484 -39.21 40.57 12.71
CA GLN A 484 -38.74 41.72 13.50
C GLN A 484 -37.21 41.76 13.71
N SER A 485 -36.44 40.89 13.03
CA SER A 485 -34.97 40.80 13.11
C SER A 485 -34.41 40.62 14.54
N ALA A 486 -35.20 40.16 15.50
CA ALA A 486 -34.76 39.89 16.86
C ALA A 486 -34.41 38.40 17.04
N VAL A 487 -33.26 38.11 17.66
CA VAL A 487 -32.92 36.78 18.12
C VAL A 487 -33.80 36.42 19.29
N LEU A 488 -34.69 35.43 19.14
CA LEU A 488 -35.56 34.98 20.23
C LEU A 488 -34.71 34.24 21.27
N THR A 489 -34.94 34.59 22.54
CA THR A 489 -34.35 33.84 23.67
C THR A 489 -35.48 33.29 24.51
N PRO A 490 -35.44 32.02 24.93
CA PRO A 490 -36.45 31.46 25.84
C PRO A 490 -36.42 32.15 27.21
N ASP A 491 -37.58 32.49 27.75
CA ASP A 491 -37.75 33.00 29.12
C ASP A 491 -37.41 31.92 30.13
N THR A 492 -37.88 30.69 29.87
CA THR A 492 -37.54 29.47 30.61
C THR A 492 -37.29 28.32 29.62
N CYS A 493 -36.37 27.43 29.96
CA CYS A 493 -36.09 26.24 29.15
C CYS A 493 -35.71 25.07 30.07
N SER A 494 -36.43 23.96 29.97
CA SER A 494 -36.16 22.74 30.73
C SER A 494 -36.10 21.53 29.81
N THR A 495 -35.10 20.67 30.03
CA THR A 495 -34.95 19.41 29.31
C THR A 495 -35.73 18.32 30.02
N LEU A 496 -36.55 17.58 29.29
CA LEU A 496 -37.28 16.40 29.74
C LEU A 496 -36.51 15.14 29.27
N PRO A 497 -35.81 14.44 30.20
CA PRO A 497 -34.92 13.34 29.80
C PRO A 497 -35.65 12.27 28.99
N GLY A 498 -35.10 11.93 27.80
CA GLY A 498 -35.66 10.93 26.89
C GLY A 498 -36.92 11.29 26.16
N MET A 499 -37.45 12.52 26.32
CA MET A 499 -38.70 12.97 25.73
C MET A 499 -38.59 14.25 24.90
N GLY A 500 -37.80 15.25 25.34
CA GLY A 500 -37.71 16.52 24.62
C GLY A 500 -37.34 17.71 25.47
N ILE A 501 -37.82 18.91 25.06
CA ILE A 501 -37.55 20.20 25.66
C ILE A 501 -38.89 20.93 25.86
N GLU A 502 -39.06 21.59 26.99
CA GLU A 502 -40.16 22.50 27.29
C GLU A 502 -39.57 23.92 27.45
N ALA A 503 -40.09 24.91 26.76
CA ALA A 503 -39.62 26.29 26.86
C ALA A 503 -40.78 27.28 26.81
N THR A 504 -40.64 28.40 27.52
CA THR A 504 -41.57 29.54 27.42
C THR A 504 -40.87 30.64 26.62
N ILE A 505 -41.57 31.16 25.60
CA ILE A 505 -41.08 32.23 24.73
C ILE A 505 -42.21 33.28 24.61
N HIS A 506 -41.95 34.50 25.03
CA HIS A 506 -42.94 35.58 25.06
C HIS A 506 -44.25 35.18 25.78
N GLY A 507 -44.14 34.45 26.88
CA GLY A 507 -45.28 34.03 27.68
C GLY A 507 -46.06 32.82 27.11
N THR A 508 -45.69 32.31 25.94
CA THR A 508 -46.27 31.07 25.36
C THR A 508 -45.40 29.89 25.67
N ALA A 509 -45.98 28.83 26.20
CA ALA A 509 -45.27 27.56 26.46
C ALA A 509 -45.21 26.71 25.19
N TYR A 510 -44.02 26.31 24.81
CA TYR A 510 -43.76 25.41 23.68
C TYR A 510 -43.15 24.09 24.17
N LEU A 511 -43.57 23.03 23.52
CA LEU A 511 -43.05 21.65 23.71
C LEU A 511 -42.38 21.19 22.44
N LEU A 512 -41.18 20.69 22.56
CA LEU A 512 -40.42 20.12 21.45
C LEU A 512 -39.94 18.72 21.83
N GLY A 513 -40.36 17.68 21.12
CA GLY A 513 -39.94 16.33 21.48
C GLY A 513 -40.62 15.23 20.67
N ASN A 514 -40.51 13.99 21.19
CA ASN A 514 -41.06 12.82 20.55
C ASN A 514 -42.58 12.67 20.75
N ARG A 515 -43.18 11.74 20.01
CA ARG A 515 -44.62 11.43 20.10
C ARG A 515 -45.07 11.10 21.51
N ARG A 516 -44.27 10.41 22.32
CA ARG A 516 -44.58 10.06 23.71
C ARG A 516 -44.79 11.29 24.60
N LEU A 517 -43.99 12.32 24.38
CA LEU A 517 -44.14 13.59 25.09
C LEU A 517 -45.50 14.24 24.77
N MET A 518 -45.90 14.25 23.48
CA MET A 518 -47.16 14.83 23.02
C MET A 518 -48.37 14.08 23.63
N GLU A 519 -48.33 12.75 23.62
CA GLU A 519 -49.36 11.90 24.22
C GLU A 519 -49.48 12.12 25.73
N GLN A 520 -48.37 12.23 26.47
CA GLN A 520 -48.38 12.47 27.92
C GLN A 520 -48.95 13.85 28.29
N ARG A 521 -48.73 14.84 27.42
CA ARG A 521 -49.23 16.22 27.63
C ARG A 521 -50.62 16.44 27.03
N GLY A 522 -51.22 15.43 26.40
CA GLY A 522 -52.55 15.50 25.79
C GLY A 522 -52.63 16.42 24.58
N ILE A 523 -51.50 16.63 23.89
CA ILE A 523 -51.42 17.45 22.67
C ILE A 523 -52.19 16.79 21.55
N ARG A 524 -53.04 17.58 20.86
CA ARG A 524 -53.77 17.10 19.68
C ARG A 524 -52.87 17.14 18.45
N LEU A 525 -52.82 16.00 17.74
CA LEU A 525 -52.22 15.94 16.42
C LEU A 525 -53.37 15.95 15.40
N ASP A 526 -53.40 16.94 14.52
CA ASP A 526 -54.31 16.96 13.38
C ASP A 526 -54.07 15.76 12.48
N GLU A 527 -55.11 15.23 11.82
CA GLU A 527 -55.01 14.01 10.99
C GLU A 527 -53.88 14.05 9.98
N PRO A 528 -53.57 15.15 9.26
CA PRO A 528 -52.44 15.23 8.35
C PRO A 528 -51.09 15.06 9.03
N LEU A 529 -50.89 15.61 10.24
CA LEU A 529 -49.66 15.46 11.02
C LEU A 529 -49.56 14.06 11.64
N ALA A 530 -50.68 13.48 12.06
CA ALA A 530 -50.75 12.13 12.60
C ALA A 530 -50.43 11.07 11.53
N GLU A 531 -50.89 11.28 10.30
CA GLU A 531 -50.59 10.40 9.17
C GLU A 531 -49.12 10.52 8.74
N ALA A 532 -48.60 11.76 8.63
CA ALA A 532 -47.20 12.01 8.38
C ALA A 532 -46.28 11.36 9.45
N CYS A 533 -46.67 11.47 10.74
CA CYS A 533 -45.95 10.84 11.84
C CYS A 533 -45.89 9.32 11.66
N ARG A 534 -47.02 8.64 11.40
CA ARG A 534 -47.08 7.20 11.18
C ARG A 534 -46.27 6.76 9.96
N GLN A 535 -46.40 7.50 8.86
CA GLN A 535 -45.68 7.23 7.63
C GLN A 535 -44.17 7.35 7.81
N TRP A 536 -43.69 8.49 8.33
CA TRP A 536 -42.28 8.76 8.48
C TRP A 536 -41.60 7.85 9.54
N GLU A 537 -42.31 7.51 10.63
CA GLU A 537 -41.88 6.46 11.56
C GLU A 537 -41.72 5.12 10.87
N SER A 538 -42.63 4.76 9.95
CA SER A 538 -42.55 3.51 9.18
C SER A 538 -41.39 3.52 8.18
N GLU A 539 -40.98 4.67 7.69
CA GLU A 539 -39.83 4.91 6.81
C GLU A 539 -38.50 5.03 7.59
N GLY A 540 -38.53 4.89 8.94
CA GLY A 540 -37.32 4.89 9.78
C GLY A 540 -36.82 6.26 10.20
N HIS A 541 -37.62 7.31 10.04
CA HIS A 541 -37.28 8.66 10.52
C HIS A 541 -37.47 8.77 12.03
N THR A 542 -36.58 9.52 12.67
CA THR A 542 -36.79 10.01 14.05
C THR A 542 -37.71 11.23 13.98
N ILE A 543 -38.85 11.16 14.64
CA ILE A 543 -39.85 12.22 14.63
C ILE A 543 -39.60 13.21 15.76
N ILE A 544 -39.59 14.52 15.41
CA ILE A 544 -39.57 15.63 16.33
C ILE A 544 -40.84 16.45 16.09
N LEU A 545 -41.63 16.67 17.14
CA LEU A 545 -42.88 17.44 17.13
C LEU A 545 -42.68 18.74 17.90
N LEU A 546 -43.12 19.84 17.32
CA LEU A 546 -43.26 21.14 17.98
C LEU A 546 -44.74 21.37 18.29
N ALA A 547 -45.06 21.78 19.51
CA ALA A 547 -46.45 22.09 19.96
C ALA A 547 -46.49 23.35 20.85
N ASP A 548 -47.66 23.99 20.97
CA ASP A 548 -47.91 25.16 21.80
C ASP A 548 -48.61 24.86 23.12
N GLY A 549 -48.68 23.61 23.52
CA GLY A 549 -49.40 23.17 24.73
C GLY A 549 -50.85 22.73 24.49
N GLN A 550 -51.43 22.92 23.31
CA GLN A 550 -52.76 22.43 22.91
C GLN A 550 -52.72 21.55 21.66
N GLU A 551 -52.03 22.01 20.65
CA GLU A 551 -51.94 21.34 19.35
C GLU A 551 -50.52 21.27 18.79
N ALA A 552 -50.28 20.35 17.90
CA ALA A 552 -49.01 20.21 17.21
C ALA A 552 -48.91 21.20 16.06
N LEU A 553 -47.84 22.01 16.07
CA LEU A 553 -47.60 23.11 15.13
C LEU A 553 -46.68 22.69 13.98
N ALA A 554 -45.78 21.70 14.21
CA ALA A 554 -44.91 21.19 13.18
C ALA A 554 -44.45 19.78 13.51
N ILE A 555 -44.11 19.02 12.45
CA ILE A 555 -43.46 17.73 12.52
C ILE A 555 -42.21 17.77 11.64
N LEU A 556 -41.10 17.30 12.18
CA LEU A 556 -39.82 17.15 11.50
C LEU A 556 -39.40 15.67 11.51
N GLY A 557 -39.06 15.14 10.34
CA GLY A 557 -38.51 13.80 10.17
C GLY A 557 -36.99 13.90 9.99
N VAL A 558 -36.25 13.39 10.97
CA VAL A 558 -34.77 13.35 10.96
C VAL A 558 -34.31 11.96 10.60
N ALA A 559 -33.45 11.86 9.63
CA ALA A 559 -32.80 10.61 9.23
C ALA A 559 -31.32 10.84 8.93
N ASP A 560 -30.55 9.77 8.99
CA ASP A 560 -29.15 9.76 8.51
C ASP A 560 -29.16 9.29 7.06
N PRO A 561 -28.98 10.18 6.07
CA PRO A 561 -29.16 9.84 4.65
C PRO A 561 -28.04 8.93 4.17
N LEU A 562 -28.36 8.08 3.19
CA LEU A 562 -27.36 7.28 2.47
C LEU A 562 -26.33 8.20 1.78
N LYS A 563 -25.06 7.80 1.79
CA LYS A 563 -24.05 8.45 0.93
C LYS A 563 -24.43 8.28 -0.54
N ALA A 564 -24.22 9.29 -1.35
CA ALA A 564 -24.59 9.29 -2.77
C ALA A 564 -24.03 8.11 -3.56
N THR A 565 -22.89 7.56 -3.12
CA THR A 565 -22.19 6.44 -3.78
C THR A 565 -22.55 5.06 -3.22
N SER A 566 -23.37 4.96 -2.16
CA SER A 566 -23.62 3.68 -1.46
C SER A 566 -24.33 2.68 -2.35
N LYS A 567 -25.39 3.07 -3.06
CA LYS A 567 -26.12 2.18 -3.98
C LYS A 567 -25.22 1.67 -5.09
N GLU A 568 -24.49 2.56 -5.76
CA GLU A 568 -23.56 2.19 -6.84
C GLU A 568 -22.47 1.22 -6.34
N ALA A 569 -21.96 1.44 -5.12
CA ALA A 569 -20.97 0.55 -4.51
C ALA A 569 -21.53 -0.85 -4.25
N VAL A 570 -22.77 -0.95 -3.77
CA VAL A 570 -23.45 -2.24 -3.56
C VAL A 570 -23.64 -2.96 -4.89
N ASP A 571 -24.10 -2.26 -5.93
CA ASP A 571 -24.28 -2.85 -7.27
C ASP A 571 -22.95 -3.34 -7.85
N GLN A 572 -21.88 -2.56 -7.74
CA GLN A 572 -20.52 -2.98 -8.16
C GLN A 572 -20.03 -4.24 -7.44
N LEU A 573 -20.26 -4.36 -6.13
CA LEU A 573 -19.87 -5.55 -5.38
C LEU A 573 -20.66 -6.79 -5.83
N ARG A 574 -21.95 -6.64 -6.11
CA ARG A 574 -22.81 -7.72 -6.65
C ARG A 574 -22.36 -8.17 -8.03
N GLU A 575 -22.03 -7.23 -8.93
CA GLU A 575 -21.48 -7.55 -10.26
C GLU A 575 -20.16 -8.33 -10.16
N MET A 576 -19.41 -8.12 -9.08
CA MET A 576 -18.18 -8.87 -8.79
C MET A 576 -18.45 -10.26 -8.19
N GLY A 577 -19.71 -10.66 -7.99
CA GLY A 577 -20.13 -11.92 -7.38
C GLY A 577 -19.93 -11.95 -5.85
N ILE A 578 -19.96 -10.79 -5.20
CA ILE A 578 -19.77 -10.66 -3.75
C ILE A 578 -21.14 -10.45 -3.10
N GLU A 579 -21.43 -11.25 -2.07
CA GLU A 579 -22.64 -11.07 -1.27
C GLU A 579 -22.51 -9.85 -0.37
N VAL A 580 -23.55 -9.01 -0.33
CA VAL A 580 -23.56 -7.81 0.53
C VAL A 580 -24.60 -7.99 1.63
N HIS A 581 -24.17 -7.76 2.87
CA HIS A 581 -24.99 -7.81 4.08
C HIS A 581 -24.91 -6.46 4.82
N MET A 582 -26.03 -5.98 5.36
CA MET A 582 -26.07 -4.81 6.22
C MET A 582 -26.42 -5.21 7.66
N LEU A 583 -25.64 -4.72 8.62
CA LEU A 583 -25.91 -4.85 10.05
C LEU A 583 -26.08 -3.47 10.68
N THR A 584 -27.06 -3.32 11.56
CA THR A 584 -27.28 -2.05 12.28
C THR A 584 -27.85 -2.29 13.66
N GLY A 585 -27.53 -1.38 14.61
CA GLY A 585 -28.19 -1.35 15.93
C GLY A 585 -29.61 -0.78 15.89
N ASP A 586 -30.05 -0.20 14.77
CA ASP A 586 -31.40 0.31 14.62
C ASP A 586 -32.44 -0.82 14.60
N ASN A 587 -33.69 -0.45 14.77
CA ASN A 587 -34.80 -1.40 14.68
C ASN A 587 -34.93 -1.98 13.27
N ASP A 588 -35.62 -3.15 13.18
CA ASP A 588 -35.75 -3.91 11.92
C ASP A 588 -36.47 -3.11 10.81
N ARG A 589 -37.37 -2.18 11.14
CA ARG A 589 -38.09 -1.37 10.14
C ARG A 589 -37.14 -0.35 9.48
N ALA A 590 -36.37 0.36 10.29
CA ALA A 590 -35.36 1.30 9.78
C ALA A 590 -34.28 0.57 8.99
N ALA A 591 -33.85 -0.61 9.47
CA ALA A 591 -32.93 -1.49 8.76
C ALA A 591 -33.48 -1.91 7.39
N ALA A 592 -34.73 -2.36 7.33
CA ALA A 592 -35.38 -2.77 6.09
C ALA A 592 -35.47 -1.62 5.07
N HIS A 593 -35.84 -0.42 5.51
CA HIS A 593 -35.93 0.75 4.65
C HIS A 593 -34.58 1.12 4.05
N THR A 594 -33.55 1.28 4.88
CA THR A 594 -32.19 1.62 4.43
C THR A 594 -31.60 0.54 3.52
N ALA A 595 -31.82 -0.72 3.84
CA ALA A 595 -31.36 -1.85 3.01
C ALA A 595 -32.02 -1.84 1.62
N HIS A 596 -33.34 -1.59 1.57
CA HIS A 596 -34.07 -1.48 0.31
C HIS A 596 -33.57 -0.31 -0.55
N GLU A 597 -33.37 0.86 0.07
CA GLU A 597 -32.87 2.06 -0.61
C GLU A 597 -31.44 1.86 -1.13
N ALA A 598 -30.56 1.22 -0.35
CA ALA A 598 -29.21 0.84 -0.74
C ALA A 598 -29.16 -0.36 -1.73
N GLY A 599 -30.29 -1.00 -1.95
CA GLY A 599 -30.40 -2.19 -2.80
C GLY A 599 -29.87 -3.47 -2.13
N ILE A 600 -29.74 -3.57 -0.80
CA ILE A 600 -29.20 -4.71 -0.07
C ILE A 600 -30.35 -5.67 0.30
N GLY A 601 -30.26 -6.94 -0.13
CA GLY A 601 -31.25 -7.95 0.17
C GLY A 601 -31.10 -8.64 1.53
N ASN A 602 -29.89 -8.66 2.08
CA ASN A 602 -29.57 -9.33 3.35
C ASN A 602 -29.26 -8.29 4.42
N TYR A 603 -30.09 -8.18 5.43
CA TYR A 603 -29.89 -7.21 6.52
C TYR A 603 -30.36 -7.78 7.86
N ALA A 604 -29.83 -7.22 8.95
CA ALA A 604 -30.32 -7.45 10.29
C ALA A 604 -30.27 -6.17 11.12
N GLY A 605 -31.39 -5.86 11.79
CA GLY A 605 -31.52 -4.79 12.76
C GLY A 605 -31.24 -5.25 14.20
N ASN A 606 -31.33 -4.32 15.16
CA ASN A 606 -31.14 -4.56 16.57
C ASN A 606 -29.81 -5.28 16.94
N ALA A 607 -28.79 -5.18 16.09
CA ALA A 607 -27.52 -5.89 16.25
C ALA A 607 -26.60 -5.16 17.22
N LEU A 608 -26.31 -5.78 18.37
CA LEU A 608 -25.27 -5.31 19.27
C LEU A 608 -23.86 -5.60 18.71
N PRO A 609 -22.80 -4.93 19.19
CA PRO A 609 -21.43 -5.18 18.71
C PRO A 609 -21.01 -6.65 18.76
N ALA A 610 -21.42 -7.39 19.78
CA ALA A 610 -21.18 -8.83 19.93
C ALA A 610 -21.91 -9.65 18.85
N ASP A 611 -23.15 -9.26 18.50
CA ASP A 611 -23.96 -9.94 17.47
C ASP A 611 -23.35 -9.74 16.09
N LYS A 612 -22.80 -8.55 15.80
CA LYS A 612 -22.07 -8.28 14.55
C LYS A 612 -20.87 -9.22 14.39
N ALA A 613 -20.07 -9.39 15.46
CA ALA A 613 -18.93 -10.30 15.44
C ALA A 613 -19.38 -11.78 15.30
N ALA A 614 -20.48 -12.18 15.96
CA ALA A 614 -21.07 -13.52 15.83
C ALA A 614 -21.58 -13.78 14.41
N PHE A 615 -22.20 -12.79 13.76
CA PHE A 615 -22.65 -12.88 12.38
C PHE A 615 -21.49 -13.07 11.41
N VAL A 616 -20.39 -12.33 11.56
CA VAL A 616 -19.18 -12.51 10.77
C VAL A 616 -18.65 -13.94 10.92
N LYS A 617 -18.54 -14.47 12.16
CA LYS A 617 -18.11 -15.85 12.42
C LYS A 617 -19.06 -16.87 11.78
N HIS A 618 -20.36 -16.61 11.79
CA HIS A 618 -21.34 -17.49 11.15
C HIS A 618 -21.10 -17.61 9.64
N LEU A 619 -20.90 -16.49 8.95
CA LEU A 619 -20.56 -16.52 7.52
C LEU A 619 -19.22 -17.22 7.25
N GLN A 620 -18.20 -16.99 8.11
CA GLN A 620 -16.92 -17.69 8.00
C GLN A 620 -17.08 -19.21 8.20
N SER A 621 -17.93 -19.66 9.10
CA SER A 621 -18.20 -21.09 9.32
C SER A 621 -18.85 -21.77 8.11
N GLN A 622 -19.51 -20.99 7.24
CA GLN A 622 -20.04 -21.44 5.94
C GLN A 622 -18.95 -21.49 4.84
N GLY A 623 -17.67 -21.21 5.18
CA GLY A 623 -16.54 -21.22 4.25
C GLY A 623 -16.39 -19.93 3.44
N LYS A 624 -17.09 -18.85 3.80
CA LYS A 624 -16.97 -17.55 3.11
C LYS A 624 -15.81 -16.74 3.69
N HIS A 625 -15.04 -16.08 2.82
CA HIS A 625 -14.11 -15.03 3.22
C HIS A 625 -14.89 -13.72 3.38
N VAL A 626 -14.94 -13.22 4.60
CA VAL A 626 -15.79 -12.09 4.99
C VAL A 626 -14.94 -10.84 5.14
N ALA A 627 -15.34 -9.76 4.44
CA ALA A 627 -14.87 -8.41 4.72
C ALA A 627 -15.90 -7.68 5.59
N MET A 628 -15.44 -7.04 6.68
CA MET A 628 -16.25 -6.13 7.50
C MET A 628 -15.87 -4.69 7.18
N VAL A 629 -16.88 -3.86 6.91
CA VAL A 629 -16.74 -2.43 6.62
C VAL A 629 -17.45 -1.65 7.72
N GLY A 630 -16.74 -0.75 8.38
CA GLY A 630 -17.27 0.05 9.50
C GLY A 630 -16.46 1.32 9.75
N ASP A 631 -16.88 2.11 10.75
CA ASP A 631 -16.20 3.35 11.19
C ASP A 631 -15.07 3.12 12.21
N GLY A 632 -14.92 1.89 12.70
CA GLY A 632 -13.88 1.47 13.64
C GLY A 632 -14.17 1.74 15.12
N ILE A 633 -15.13 2.57 15.45
CA ILE A 633 -15.42 2.92 16.85
C ILE A 633 -16.36 1.89 17.48
N ASN A 634 -17.48 1.61 16.84
CA ASN A 634 -18.53 0.70 17.34
C ASN A 634 -18.35 -0.74 16.86
N ASP A 635 -17.59 -0.93 15.80
CA ASP A 635 -17.47 -2.21 15.07
C ASP A 635 -16.14 -2.92 15.30
N SER A 636 -15.31 -2.45 16.24
CA SER A 636 -13.95 -2.96 16.47
C SER A 636 -13.88 -4.47 16.67
N ALA A 637 -14.85 -5.06 17.38
CA ALA A 637 -14.93 -6.51 17.59
C ALA A 637 -15.24 -7.28 16.30
N ALA A 638 -16.14 -6.76 15.44
CA ALA A 638 -16.49 -7.35 14.16
C ALA A 638 -15.35 -7.19 13.14
N LEU A 639 -14.72 -6.01 13.10
CA LEU A 639 -13.53 -5.74 12.28
C LEU A 639 -12.38 -6.69 12.61
N ALA A 640 -12.08 -6.86 13.90
CA ALA A 640 -11.04 -7.79 14.36
C ALA A 640 -11.34 -9.27 14.06
N THR A 641 -12.62 -9.63 13.92
CA THR A 641 -13.05 -11.00 13.65
C THR A 641 -13.04 -11.33 12.16
N ALA A 642 -13.25 -10.34 11.30
CA ALA A 642 -13.33 -10.53 9.86
C ALA A 642 -11.99 -10.98 9.24
N ASN A 643 -12.04 -11.66 8.08
CA ASN A 643 -10.84 -11.99 7.31
C ASN A 643 -10.19 -10.72 6.75
N LEU A 644 -11.01 -9.74 6.37
CA LEU A 644 -10.58 -8.42 5.92
C LEU A 644 -11.35 -7.36 6.70
N SER A 645 -10.64 -6.45 7.35
CA SER A 645 -11.25 -5.27 7.98
C SER A 645 -11.01 -4.04 7.10
N ILE A 646 -12.09 -3.29 6.84
CA ILE A 646 -12.08 -2.05 6.06
C ILE A 646 -12.66 -0.93 6.90
N ALA A 647 -11.86 0.08 7.21
CA ALA A 647 -12.32 1.29 7.87
C ALA A 647 -12.69 2.36 6.83
N MET A 648 -13.80 3.06 7.09
CA MET A 648 -14.26 4.19 6.29
C MET A 648 -14.15 5.47 7.10
N GLY A 649 -13.65 6.55 6.50
CA GLY A 649 -13.79 7.87 7.09
C GLY A 649 -12.52 8.71 7.15
N GLN A 650 -12.72 9.96 7.44
CA GLN A 650 -11.67 10.97 7.63
C GLN A 650 -11.02 10.78 9.00
N GLY A 651 -9.97 9.93 9.07
CA GLY A 651 -8.89 10.10 10.04
C GLY A 651 -9.25 10.08 11.52
N SER A 652 -10.09 9.17 12.02
CA SER A 652 -9.94 8.83 13.43
C SER A 652 -8.69 7.95 13.55
N ASP A 653 -7.68 8.40 14.31
CA ASP A 653 -6.42 7.67 14.56
C ASP A 653 -6.66 6.21 14.99
N THR A 654 -7.78 5.94 15.64
CA THR A 654 -8.15 4.62 16.14
C THR A 654 -8.57 3.67 15.00
N ALA A 655 -9.30 4.14 14.00
CA ALA A 655 -9.75 3.31 12.88
C ALA A 655 -8.60 2.95 11.93
N MET A 656 -7.72 3.90 11.66
CA MET A 656 -6.54 3.69 10.80
C MET A 656 -5.57 2.66 11.37
N ASN A 657 -5.49 2.53 12.70
CA ASN A 657 -4.57 1.60 13.35
C ASN A 657 -5.08 0.16 13.45
N VAL A 658 -6.38 -0.07 13.30
CA VAL A 658 -7.03 -1.38 13.53
C VAL A 658 -7.42 -2.07 12.21
N ALA A 659 -7.72 -1.34 11.17
CA ALA A 659 -8.19 -1.89 9.91
C ALA A 659 -7.05 -2.30 8.96
N MET A 660 -7.21 -3.44 8.29
CA MET A 660 -6.27 -3.92 7.27
C MET A 660 -6.27 -3.04 6.01
N LEU A 661 -7.43 -2.46 5.68
CA LEU A 661 -7.61 -1.44 4.64
C LEU A 661 -8.31 -0.23 5.25
N THR A 662 -7.83 0.97 4.93
CA THR A 662 -8.50 2.22 5.30
C THR A 662 -8.80 3.03 4.04
N ILE A 663 -10.04 3.43 3.87
CA ILE A 663 -10.48 4.28 2.77
C ILE A 663 -10.57 5.71 3.30
N ILE A 664 -9.74 6.59 2.74
CA ILE A 664 -9.80 8.03 3.05
C ILE A 664 -10.93 8.63 2.22
N GLY A 665 -11.81 9.38 2.88
CA GLY A 665 -12.97 9.98 2.21
C GLY A 665 -14.27 9.19 2.37
N SER A 666 -15.29 9.62 1.64
CA SER A 666 -16.67 9.16 1.78
C SER A 666 -17.13 8.23 0.64
N ASP A 667 -16.32 8.07 -0.41
CA ASP A 667 -16.70 7.32 -1.61
C ASP A 667 -16.70 5.79 -1.38
N MET A 668 -17.90 5.23 -1.22
CA MET A 668 -18.11 3.79 -1.01
C MET A 668 -17.64 2.92 -2.19
N ARG A 669 -17.53 3.45 -3.41
CA ARG A 669 -17.04 2.73 -4.60
C ARG A 669 -15.58 2.30 -4.46
N GLN A 670 -14.84 2.96 -3.58
CA GLN A 670 -13.46 2.61 -3.24
C GLN A 670 -13.32 1.18 -2.70
N ILE A 671 -14.34 0.63 -2.02
CA ILE A 671 -14.36 -0.76 -1.55
C ILE A 671 -14.23 -1.72 -2.75
N GLY A 672 -15.07 -1.52 -3.76
CA GLY A 672 -15.03 -2.31 -4.99
C GLY A 672 -13.71 -2.14 -5.76
N ARG A 673 -13.14 -0.91 -5.77
CA ARG A 673 -11.82 -0.64 -6.38
C ARG A 673 -10.69 -1.35 -5.64
N ALA A 674 -10.69 -1.34 -4.30
CA ALA A 674 -9.71 -2.05 -3.47
C ALA A 674 -9.70 -3.55 -3.76
N ILE A 675 -10.87 -4.17 -3.81
CA ILE A 675 -11.02 -5.61 -4.11
C ILE A 675 -10.57 -5.93 -5.54
N ARG A 676 -10.94 -5.11 -6.54
CA ARG A 676 -10.49 -5.29 -7.94
C ARG A 676 -8.98 -5.15 -8.08
N LEU A 677 -8.39 -4.15 -7.43
CA LEU A 677 -6.94 -3.96 -7.40
C LEU A 677 -6.24 -5.18 -6.79
N SER A 678 -6.74 -5.67 -5.67
CA SER A 678 -6.23 -6.86 -4.99
C SER A 678 -6.31 -8.11 -5.85
N ARG A 679 -7.46 -8.37 -6.51
CA ARG A 679 -7.64 -9.47 -7.47
C ARG A 679 -6.65 -9.38 -8.64
N THR A 680 -6.44 -8.18 -9.17
CA THR A 680 -5.48 -7.93 -10.26
C THR A 680 -4.06 -8.17 -9.80
N THR A 681 -3.70 -7.69 -8.61
CA THR A 681 -2.36 -7.84 -8.02
C THR A 681 -2.02 -9.31 -7.78
N VAL A 682 -2.91 -10.05 -7.15
CA VAL A 682 -2.70 -11.50 -6.88
C VAL A 682 -2.63 -12.29 -8.18
N ARG A 683 -3.41 -11.95 -9.20
CA ARG A 683 -3.32 -12.56 -10.53
C ARG A 683 -1.94 -12.32 -11.15
N ILE A 684 -1.45 -11.08 -11.14
CA ILE A 684 -0.13 -10.73 -11.68
C ILE A 684 0.98 -11.43 -10.89
N ILE A 685 0.86 -11.54 -9.56
CA ILE A 685 1.81 -12.32 -8.75
C ILE A 685 1.84 -13.78 -9.22
N ARG A 686 0.68 -14.40 -9.42
CA ARG A 686 0.61 -15.80 -9.92
C ARG A 686 1.19 -15.96 -11.32
N GLU A 687 0.90 -15.01 -12.22
CA GLU A 687 1.51 -14.97 -13.57
C GLU A 687 3.03 -14.87 -13.48
N ASN A 688 3.55 -13.96 -12.64
CA ASN A 688 4.97 -13.77 -12.43
C ASN A 688 5.64 -15.03 -11.88
N LEU A 689 5.05 -15.67 -10.87
CA LEU A 689 5.57 -16.92 -10.30
C LEU A 689 5.53 -18.04 -11.32
N PHE A 690 4.44 -18.18 -12.09
CA PHE A 690 4.34 -19.17 -13.16
C PHE A 690 5.48 -19.01 -14.17
N TRP A 691 5.71 -17.83 -14.70
CA TRP A 691 6.79 -17.58 -15.66
C TRP A 691 8.18 -17.78 -15.06
N ALA A 692 8.40 -17.34 -13.80
CA ALA A 692 9.66 -17.55 -13.11
C ALA A 692 10.03 -19.02 -12.93
N PHE A 693 9.05 -19.90 -12.72
CA PHE A 693 9.28 -21.35 -12.64
C PHE A 693 9.32 -22.03 -14.00
N PHE A 694 8.47 -21.62 -14.93
CA PHE A 694 8.32 -22.24 -16.24
C PHE A 694 9.63 -22.26 -17.03
N TYR A 695 10.35 -21.11 -17.06
CA TYR A 695 11.65 -21.04 -17.73
C TYR A 695 12.66 -22.01 -17.13
N ASN A 696 12.66 -22.18 -15.81
CA ASN A 696 13.60 -23.07 -15.14
C ASN A 696 13.22 -24.54 -15.33
N ILE A 697 11.94 -24.89 -15.27
CA ILE A 697 11.45 -26.29 -15.47
C ILE A 697 11.79 -26.81 -16.87
N ILE A 698 11.69 -25.98 -17.89
CA ILE A 698 12.05 -26.35 -19.26
C ILE A 698 13.55 -26.20 -19.49
N GLY A 699 14.16 -25.12 -19.00
CA GLY A 699 15.55 -24.78 -19.26
C GLY A 699 16.52 -25.76 -18.65
N VAL A 700 16.27 -26.27 -17.43
CA VAL A 700 17.18 -27.17 -16.73
C VAL A 700 17.35 -28.51 -17.45
N PRO A 701 16.31 -29.26 -17.87
CA PRO A 701 16.44 -30.46 -18.65
C PRO A 701 17.15 -30.24 -19.99
N VAL A 702 16.84 -29.14 -20.68
CA VAL A 702 17.50 -28.78 -21.94
C VAL A 702 19.00 -28.50 -21.73
N ALA A 703 19.35 -27.76 -20.67
CA ALA A 703 20.70 -27.46 -20.28
C ALA A 703 21.48 -28.72 -19.87
N ALA A 704 20.81 -29.66 -19.19
CA ALA A 704 21.40 -30.98 -18.85
C ALA A 704 21.68 -31.88 -20.07
N GLY A 705 21.16 -31.47 -21.26
CA GLY A 705 21.43 -32.20 -22.52
C GLY A 705 20.36 -33.21 -22.91
N LEU A 706 19.10 -33.08 -22.37
CA LEU A 706 17.99 -33.98 -22.69
C LEU A 706 17.71 -34.04 -24.22
N LEU A 707 17.91 -32.93 -24.93
CA LEU A 707 17.68 -32.84 -26.37
C LEU A 707 18.86 -33.36 -27.20
N TYR A 708 20.03 -33.59 -26.62
CA TYR A 708 21.23 -34.00 -27.35
C TYR A 708 21.05 -35.34 -28.09
N PRO A 709 20.46 -36.40 -27.48
CA PRO A 709 20.23 -37.66 -28.17
C PRO A 709 19.29 -37.56 -29.38
N LEU A 710 18.37 -36.56 -29.36
CA LEU A 710 17.34 -36.39 -30.40
C LEU A 710 17.79 -35.50 -31.56
N CYS A 711 18.51 -34.41 -31.29
CA CYS A 711 18.86 -33.40 -32.30
C CYS A 711 20.34 -32.94 -32.25
N GLY A 712 21.18 -33.56 -31.42
CA GLY A 712 22.59 -33.18 -31.29
C GLY A 712 22.83 -31.79 -30.68
N MET A 713 21.78 -31.11 -30.16
CA MET A 713 21.88 -29.76 -29.64
C MET A 713 22.16 -29.75 -28.15
N MET A 714 23.11 -28.94 -27.73
CA MET A 714 23.40 -28.61 -26.34
C MET A 714 23.16 -27.10 -26.11
N LEU A 715 22.57 -26.76 -24.99
CA LEU A 715 22.37 -25.36 -24.63
C LEU A 715 23.71 -24.74 -24.20
N ASN A 716 24.15 -23.72 -24.94
CA ASN A 716 25.33 -22.96 -24.55
C ASN A 716 25.01 -22.09 -23.33
N PRO A 717 25.88 -22.02 -22.29
CA PRO A 717 25.69 -21.20 -21.09
C PRO A 717 25.44 -19.73 -21.38
N MET A 718 25.91 -19.20 -22.50
CA MET A 718 25.65 -17.83 -22.95
C MET A 718 24.14 -17.57 -23.20
N TYR A 719 23.48 -18.45 -23.99
CA TYR A 719 22.03 -18.31 -24.26
C TYR A 719 21.20 -18.52 -23.00
N ALA A 720 21.67 -19.42 -22.11
CA ALA A 720 21.08 -19.64 -20.80
C ALA A 720 21.06 -18.36 -19.96
N SER A 721 22.17 -17.63 -19.89
CA SER A 721 22.30 -16.39 -19.13
C SER A 721 21.46 -15.25 -19.72
N MET A 722 21.36 -15.17 -21.06
CA MET A 722 20.49 -14.19 -21.73
C MET A 722 19.01 -14.45 -21.44
N ALA A 723 18.56 -15.70 -21.53
CA ALA A 723 17.18 -16.06 -21.21
C ALA A 723 16.80 -15.73 -19.76
N MET A 724 17.72 -15.96 -18.82
CA MET A 724 17.57 -15.63 -17.42
C MET A 724 17.41 -14.10 -17.19
N ALA A 725 18.23 -13.27 -17.85
CA ALA A 725 18.13 -11.82 -17.76
C ALA A 725 16.78 -11.32 -18.30
N MET A 726 16.30 -11.89 -19.42
CA MET A 726 15.00 -11.57 -19.99
C MET A 726 13.85 -11.94 -19.08
N SER A 727 13.90 -13.06 -18.37
CA SER A 727 12.87 -13.49 -17.41
C SER A 727 12.64 -12.44 -16.32
N SER A 728 13.70 -11.88 -15.75
CA SER A 728 13.60 -10.83 -14.72
C SER A 728 12.92 -9.56 -15.26
N ILE A 729 13.25 -9.15 -16.49
CA ILE A 729 12.64 -7.99 -17.15
C ILE A 729 11.14 -8.23 -17.37
N CYS A 730 10.75 -9.42 -17.85
CA CYS A 730 9.36 -9.78 -18.08
C CYS A 730 8.52 -9.69 -16.80
N VAL A 731 9.04 -10.18 -15.67
CA VAL A 731 8.36 -10.12 -14.36
C VAL A 731 8.14 -8.69 -13.91
N VAL A 732 9.15 -7.82 -14.03
CA VAL A 732 9.00 -6.41 -13.64
C VAL A 732 8.03 -5.68 -14.58
N ALA A 733 8.15 -5.88 -15.89
CA ALA A 733 7.25 -5.29 -16.88
C ALA A 733 5.79 -5.73 -16.65
N ASN A 734 5.57 -7.02 -16.32
CA ASN A 734 4.23 -7.51 -15.99
C ASN A 734 3.69 -6.87 -14.70
N SER A 735 4.53 -6.68 -13.69
CA SER A 735 4.14 -6.01 -12.44
C SER A 735 3.74 -4.54 -12.67
N LEU A 736 4.44 -3.82 -13.55
CA LEU A 736 4.10 -2.43 -13.91
C LEU A 736 2.74 -2.28 -14.61
N ARG A 737 2.18 -3.36 -15.18
CA ARG A 737 0.81 -3.37 -15.75
C ARG A 737 -0.27 -3.04 -14.72
N ILE A 738 0.00 -3.25 -13.42
CA ILE A 738 -0.90 -2.84 -12.33
C ILE A 738 -1.17 -1.34 -12.42
N ARG A 739 -0.17 -0.53 -12.79
CA ARG A 739 -0.27 0.93 -12.90
C ARG A 739 -1.21 1.37 -14.04
N GLY A 740 -1.23 0.65 -15.17
CA GLY A 740 -1.90 1.09 -16.42
C GLY A 740 -3.34 0.58 -16.64
N ARG A 741 -3.80 -0.43 -15.90
CA ARG A 741 -5.11 -1.06 -16.16
C ARG A 741 -6.33 -0.30 -15.64
N GLY A 742 -6.17 0.78 -14.87
CA GLY A 742 -7.28 1.56 -14.32
C GLY A 742 -7.80 2.68 -15.21
N SER A 743 -6.99 3.17 -16.16
CA SER A 743 -7.39 4.29 -17.04
C SER A 743 -8.23 3.88 -18.26
N ARG A 744 -8.49 2.58 -18.45
CA ARG A 744 -9.28 2.07 -19.61
C ARG A 744 -10.67 1.54 -19.26
N GLN A 745 -11.09 1.63 -17.96
CA GLN A 745 -12.40 1.15 -17.50
C GLN A 745 -13.06 2.15 -16.52
N ALA A 746 -12.69 3.44 -16.59
CA ALA A 746 -13.45 4.52 -15.97
C ALA A 746 -14.30 5.22 -17.04
#